data_6992e12b1fc20927bac1289c300f0c98
#
_entry.id   6992e12b1fc20927bac1289c300f0c98
#
_cell.length_a   1.000
_cell.length_b   1.000
_cell.length_c   1.000
_cell.angle_alpha   90.00
_cell.angle_beta   90.00
_cell.angle_gamma   90.00
#
_symmetry.space_group_name_H-M   'P 1'
#
loop_
_entity.id
_entity.type
_entity.pdbx_description
1 polymer ?
#
loop_
_entity_poly.entity_id
_entity_poly.type
_entity_poly.pdbx_seq_one_letter_code
_entity_poly.pdbx_strand_id
1 'polypeptide(L)'
;MTRRLALVLALALGICAPAQVHVVDAQPRTRASKPIAKPVAKRGTKKPVAKPAKKTVTRAPVRPTKRTVAKRPVRPTPSQPTAAMVMVHGALRAPTKSHGRTVAELTREEATAEAIEKILRGPLRYGTTGLYVVDAATGKELFAVHPDDPLNPASNVKLISTAAALDLVGPGFRYTTRVLGATPGTDGVIAGDVYLLGSYDPTLGLDDVRALGAKLAAAGVKRIEGGVVVGGTSTRDGIYRSRVRVDITAGEPGALPAVTVTPATDFIEITTTATTGKRPRVKGRLTVDSKVVTKDDGSQRLTIAVGGAIGKGKTVSRWVWTRDRHLHTAHVLRTAMRDAGIEVKGDVTVRELPQFVDETAAIGRLPVTLVEHQSEPLSHIVAQVNKRSINWLSDRVIATATALSHDEKPSMDKGIDAMYAWLGRAAGIERDKLVVDTGSGLSYRTQFSPRQIVSVVRAASGLVTHEGEDLAYAAACADAWKTSLSVGGVDGTLRRRFRSTDLRGRIHGKTGTLSNVIALSGLLEGPDGRTLAFALVTNGHTPARKNLVRQAHEDVLVVLDDYLAALAKSEPVPAVLEEASGLGPRTSGPDTAPTATADPSIEPGAPTAVTDPDEMGDLDEGDNESAIDPETEPAPPAP
;
A
#
# COMPACT_ATOMS: atom_id res chain seq x y z
N MET A 1 -39.64 -40.04 4.01
CA MET A 1 -38.25 -39.68 3.64
C MET A 1 -38.16 -38.22 3.18
N THR A 2 -38.84 -37.27 3.86
CA THR A 2 -38.97 -35.87 3.40
C THR A 2 -38.98 -34.86 4.54
N ARG A 3 -38.18 -35.10 5.60
CA ARG A 3 -38.03 -34.13 6.74
C ARG A 3 -36.60 -33.98 7.28
N ARG A 4 -35.58 -34.48 6.55
CA ARG A 4 -34.17 -34.34 6.96
C ARG A 4 -33.31 -33.49 6.05
N LEU A 5 -33.91 -32.85 5.01
CA LEU A 5 -33.15 -31.99 4.08
C LEU A 5 -33.29 -30.47 4.33
N ALA A 6 -34.14 -30.08 5.28
CA ALA A 6 -34.39 -28.66 5.60
C ALA A 6 -33.49 -28.07 6.71
N LEU A 7 -32.65 -28.89 7.37
CA LEU A 7 -31.83 -28.44 8.51
C LEU A 7 -30.35 -28.20 8.13
N VAL A 8 -29.94 -28.55 6.93
CA VAL A 8 -28.54 -28.36 6.47
C VAL A 8 -28.36 -27.05 5.67
N LEU A 9 -29.47 -26.46 5.21
CA LEU A 9 -29.40 -25.22 4.41
C LEU A 9 -29.51 -23.92 5.26
N ALA A 10 -29.79 -24.02 6.55
CA ALA A 10 -29.91 -22.87 7.47
C ALA A 10 -28.59 -22.51 8.15
N LEU A 11 -27.53 -23.33 8.01
CA LEU A 11 -26.19 -23.05 8.59
C LEU A 11 -25.19 -22.42 7.62
N ALA A 12 -25.58 -22.23 6.36
CA ALA A 12 -24.70 -21.62 5.35
C ALA A 12 -24.93 -20.12 5.13
N LEU A 13 -25.95 -19.53 5.74
CA LEU A 13 -26.21 -18.10 5.74
C LEU A 13 -26.08 -17.60 7.18
N GLY A 14 -24.81 -17.37 7.61
CA GLY A 14 -24.48 -16.74 8.87
C GLY A 14 -24.91 -15.28 8.89
N ILE A 15 -26.19 -15.04 9.14
CA ILE A 15 -26.66 -13.71 9.55
C ILE A 15 -26.20 -13.53 10.99
N CYS A 16 -24.99 -13.03 11.19
CA CYS A 16 -24.53 -12.54 12.48
C CYS A 16 -25.44 -11.37 12.89
N ALA A 17 -26.28 -11.56 13.87
CA ALA A 17 -26.92 -10.46 14.59
C ALA A 17 -25.79 -9.59 15.19
N PRO A 18 -25.88 -8.27 15.09
CA PRO A 18 -24.85 -7.40 15.66
C PRO A 18 -24.84 -7.61 17.19
N ALA A 19 -23.71 -7.99 17.73
CA ALA A 19 -23.50 -8.03 19.17
C ALA A 19 -23.79 -6.63 19.74
N GLN A 20 -24.78 -6.51 20.60
CA GLN A 20 -25.07 -5.26 21.30
C GLN A 20 -23.99 -5.03 22.33
N VAL A 21 -23.16 -4.02 22.09
CA VAL A 21 -22.21 -3.53 23.07
C VAL A 21 -22.98 -2.75 24.13
N HIS A 22 -22.81 -3.10 25.40
CA HIS A 22 -23.43 -2.36 26.50
C HIS A 22 -22.96 -0.90 26.49
N VAL A 23 -23.89 0.03 26.27
CA VAL A 23 -23.67 1.45 26.44
C VAL A 23 -23.79 1.76 27.93
N VAL A 24 -22.68 2.18 28.55
CA VAL A 24 -22.73 2.67 29.93
C VAL A 24 -23.25 4.10 29.89
N ASP A 25 -24.46 4.28 30.37
CA ASP A 25 -25.13 5.59 30.48
C ASP A 25 -24.49 6.39 31.63
N ALA A 26 -23.69 7.40 31.27
CA ALA A 26 -23.09 8.30 32.27
C ALA A 26 -24.12 9.34 32.71
N GLN A 27 -25.00 8.98 33.63
CA GLN A 27 -25.85 9.95 34.31
C GLN A 27 -25.00 10.80 35.28
N PRO A 28 -25.14 12.11 35.29
CA PRO A 28 -24.47 12.96 36.27
C PRO A 28 -25.12 12.71 37.65
N ARG A 29 -24.37 12.18 38.60
CA ARG A 29 -24.77 12.09 39.99
C ARG A 29 -24.96 13.50 40.54
N THR A 30 -26.19 13.93 40.73
CA THR A 30 -26.55 15.10 41.51
C THR A 30 -26.22 14.86 42.97
N ARG A 31 -25.13 15.45 43.42
CA ARG A 31 -24.82 15.51 44.85
C ARG A 31 -25.72 16.58 45.48
N ALA A 32 -26.65 16.17 46.33
CA ALA A 32 -27.43 17.02 47.17
C ALA A 32 -26.49 17.80 48.10
N SER A 33 -26.41 19.12 47.92
CA SER A 33 -25.70 20.01 48.81
C SER A 33 -26.62 20.46 49.93
N LYS A 34 -26.23 20.19 51.19
CA LYS A 34 -26.79 20.83 52.40
C LYS A 34 -26.40 22.30 52.45
N PRO A 35 -27.29 23.19 52.93
CA PRO A 35 -27.02 24.62 52.99
C PRO A 35 -26.05 24.93 54.12
N ILE A 36 -24.94 25.60 53.85
CA ILE A 36 -24.07 26.23 54.82
C ILE A 36 -24.27 27.72 54.80
N ALA A 37 -24.45 28.29 56.02
CA ALA A 37 -24.81 29.68 56.31
C ALA A 37 -23.78 30.71 55.80
N LYS A 38 -24.28 31.86 55.42
CA LYS A 38 -23.51 33.06 55.05
C LYS A 38 -22.80 33.65 56.26
N PRO A 39 -21.56 34.13 56.16
CA PRO A 39 -21.05 35.21 57.01
C PRO A 39 -21.02 36.54 56.25
N VAL A 40 -21.32 37.54 57.04
CA VAL A 40 -21.48 38.97 56.78
C VAL A 40 -20.20 39.63 56.27
N ALA A 41 -20.40 40.57 55.33
CA ALA A 41 -19.40 41.45 54.77
C ALA A 41 -18.78 42.41 55.77
N LYS A 42 -17.45 42.58 55.75
CA LYS A 42 -16.77 43.79 56.27
C LYS A 42 -16.01 44.47 55.13
N ARG A 43 -16.38 45.72 54.88
CA ARG A 43 -15.71 46.68 54.01
C ARG A 43 -14.27 46.89 54.47
N GLY A 44 -13.31 46.76 53.57
CA GLY A 44 -11.89 47.12 53.77
C GLY A 44 -11.42 47.97 52.58
N THR A 45 -10.92 49.12 52.88
CA THR A 45 -10.53 50.26 52.07
C THR A 45 -9.41 49.98 51.06
N LYS A 46 -9.54 50.58 49.86
CA LYS A 46 -8.51 50.62 48.81
C LYS A 46 -7.25 51.38 49.24
N LYS A 47 -6.08 50.79 48.96
CA LYS A 47 -4.82 51.52 48.76
C LYS A 47 -4.24 51.18 47.42
N PRO A 48 -3.68 52.15 46.69
CA PRO A 48 -3.16 51.91 45.32
C PRO A 48 -1.75 51.37 45.36
N VAL A 49 -1.46 50.36 44.54
CA VAL A 49 -0.13 49.81 44.34
C VAL A 49 0.55 50.59 43.21
N ALA A 50 1.73 51.13 43.55
CA ALA A 50 2.60 51.91 42.69
C ALA A 50 3.24 51.06 41.59
N LYS A 51 3.32 51.63 40.36
CA LYS A 51 4.11 51.07 39.25
C LYS A 51 5.61 51.10 39.54
N PRO A 52 6.37 50.06 39.19
CA PRO A 52 7.82 50.13 39.27
C PRO A 52 8.42 50.99 38.14
N ALA A 53 9.37 51.85 38.57
CA ALA A 53 10.08 52.80 37.73
C ALA A 53 11.02 52.11 36.72
N LYS A 54 11.04 52.64 35.46
CA LYS A 54 12.03 52.32 34.44
C LYS A 54 13.41 52.85 34.87
N LYS A 55 14.38 51.95 35.12
CA LYS A 55 15.79 52.32 35.22
C LYS A 55 16.34 52.52 33.79
N THR A 56 16.63 53.75 33.45
CA THR A 56 17.41 54.18 32.29
C THR A 56 18.89 53.91 32.56
N VAL A 57 19.48 52.98 31.80
CA VAL A 57 20.93 52.76 31.82
C VAL A 57 21.48 53.51 30.61
N THR A 58 22.19 54.60 30.88
CA THR A 58 22.98 55.35 29.92
C THR A 58 24.22 54.53 29.52
N ARG A 59 24.29 54.16 28.26
CA ARG A 59 25.47 53.49 27.70
C ARG A 59 26.25 54.46 26.83
N ALA A 60 27.53 54.62 27.13
CA ALA A 60 28.47 55.42 26.37
C ALA A 60 28.70 54.88 24.97
N PRO A 61 29.07 55.73 23.98
CA PRO A 61 29.22 55.35 22.60
C PRO A 61 30.51 54.54 22.36
N VAL A 62 30.35 53.30 21.91
CA VAL A 62 31.43 52.46 21.43
C VAL A 62 31.61 52.68 19.94
N ARG A 63 32.79 53.05 19.52
CA ARG A 63 33.28 53.26 18.13
C ARG A 63 33.09 51.97 17.30
N PRO A 64 32.57 52.01 16.08
CA PRO A 64 32.40 50.80 15.28
C PRO A 64 33.72 50.32 14.71
N THR A 65 34.21 49.19 15.14
CA THR A 65 35.21 48.39 14.43
C THR A 65 34.54 47.69 13.25
N LYS A 66 35.08 47.89 12.07
CA LYS A 66 34.64 47.19 10.83
C LYS A 66 34.84 45.68 11.00
N ARG A 67 33.78 44.97 11.30
CA ARG A 67 33.72 43.49 11.23
C ARG A 67 33.30 43.13 9.81
N THR A 68 34.23 42.56 9.05
CA THR A 68 33.96 41.94 7.76
C THR A 68 32.94 40.84 7.95
N VAL A 69 31.69 41.09 7.53
CA VAL A 69 30.63 40.10 7.50
C VAL A 69 30.92 39.20 6.32
N ALA A 70 31.35 37.97 6.60
CA ALA A 70 31.35 36.91 5.60
C ALA A 70 29.93 36.78 5.03
N LYS A 71 29.77 37.01 3.75
CA LYS A 71 28.49 36.82 3.04
C LYS A 71 28.07 35.35 3.21
N ARG A 72 27.03 35.15 3.95
CA ARG A 72 26.26 33.90 3.96
C ARG A 72 25.90 33.58 2.51
N PRO A 73 26.14 32.36 1.99
CA PRO A 73 25.72 32.04 0.64
C PRO A 73 24.20 32.24 0.54
N VAL A 74 23.83 33.16 -0.33
CA VAL A 74 22.44 33.40 -0.71
C VAL A 74 21.95 32.10 -1.36
N ARG A 75 21.01 31.47 -0.75
CA ARG A 75 20.25 30.37 -1.34
C ARG A 75 19.74 30.87 -2.68
N PRO A 76 20.05 30.23 -3.83
CA PRO A 76 19.52 30.70 -5.09
C PRO A 76 17.98 30.58 -5.01
N THR A 77 17.31 31.70 -5.10
CA THR A 77 15.89 31.78 -5.39
C THR A 77 15.70 31.04 -6.71
N PRO A 78 14.76 30.09 -6.84
CA PRO A 78 14.48 29.50 -8.13
C PRO A 78 14.10 30.65 -9.07
N SER A 79 14.98 30.99 -9.99
CA SER A 79 14.64 31.89 -11.07
C SER A 79 13.48 31.28 -11.83
N GLN A 80 12.34 31.98 -11.87
CA GLN A 80 11.27 31.60 -12.78
C GLN A 80 11.91 31.51 -14.17
N PRO A 81 11.69 30.40 -14.91
CA PRO A 81 12.22 30.31 -16.26
C PRO A 81 11.56 31.40 -17.09
N THR A 82 12.39 32.36 -17.53
CA THR A 82 11.99 33.28 -18.57
C THR A 82 11.56 32.47 -19.79
N ALA A 83 10.57 32.95 -20.53
CA ALA A 83 10.02 32.26 -21.70
C ALA A 83 11.09 31.82 -22.73
N ALA A 84 12.29 32.42 -22.72
CA ALA A 84 13.44 32.02 -23.52
C ALA A 84 14.16 30.74 -23.06
N MET A 85 14.06 30.36 -21.75
CA MET A 85 14.66 29.09 -21.24
C MET A 85 13.78 27.87 -21.44
N VAL A 86 12.53 28.06 -21.82
CA VAL A 86 11.59 26.94 -22.13
C VAL A 86 11.86 26.33 -23.51
N MET A 87 12.73 26.92 -24.29
CA MET A 87 13.01 26.57 -25.69
C MET A 87 14.26 25.72 -25.92
N VAL A 88 14.93 25.24 -24.89
CA VAL A 88 15.99 24.25 -25.09
C VAL A 88 15.36 22.87 -24.94
N HIS A 89 14.51 22.55 -25.88
CA HIS A 89 14.20 21.16 -26.18
C HIS A 89 15.45 20.63 -26.88
N GLY A 90 16.18 19.72 -26.24
CA GLY A 90 17.17 18.94 -26.96
C GLY A 90 16.45 18.36 -28.18
N ALA A 91 17.02 18.57 -29.36
CA ALA A 91 16.47 18.02 -30.57
C ALA A 91 16.22 16.52 -30.36
N LEU A 92 15.05 16.04 -30.74
CA LEU A 92 14.77 14.63 -30.78
C LEU A 92 15.88 13.98 -31.59
N ARG A 93 16.72 13.17 -30.97
CA ARG A 93 17.76 12.46 -31.69
C ARG A 93 17.12 11.22 -32.31
N ALA A 94 16.88 11.27 -33.59
CA ALA A 94 16.90 10.04 -34.37
C ALA A 94 18.32 9.43 -34.25
N PRO A 95 18.47 8.13 -34.13
CA PRO A 95 19.77 7.51 -33.91
C PRO A 95 20.73 7.86 -35.06
N THR A 96 21.80 8.55 -34.72
CA THR A 96 22.77 9.13 -35.68
C THR A 96 23.74 8.13 -36.29
N LYS A 97 23.62 6.81 -36.01
CA LYS A 97 24.51 5.78 -36.56
C LYS A 97 23.75 4.78 -37.42
N SER A 98 23.98 4.85 -38.70
CA SER A 98 23.40 4.02 -39.76
C SER A 98 23.92 2.55 -39.81
N HIS A 99 24.33 1.97 -38.69
CA HIS A 99 24.82 0.58 -38.69
C HIS A 99 23.70 -0.38 -39.06
N GLY A 100 23.68 -0.81 -40.33
CA GLY A 100 22.81 -1.87 -40.83
C GLY A 100 21.35 -1.49 -41.11
N ARG A 101 21.01 -0.19 -41.20
CA ARG A 101 19.63 0.27 -41.45
C ARG A 101 19.40 0.56 -42.94
N THR A 102 18.21 0.27 -43.40
CA THR A 102 17.78 0.64 -44.75
C THR A 102 17.36 2.12 -44.80
N VAL A 103 17.39 2.73 -45.99
CA VAL A 103 16.90 4.10 -46.21
C VAL A 103 15.42 4.24 -45.85
N ALA A 104 14.61 3.20 -46.07
CA ALA A 104 13.19 3.21 -45.72
C ALA A 104 12.96 3.21 -44.18
N GLU A 105 13.82 2.57 -43.40
CA GLU A 105 13.78 2.60 -41.93
C GLU A 105 14.16 3.98 -41.40
N LEU A 106 15.23 4.60 -41.92
CA LEU A 106 15.64 5.95 -41.54
C LEU A 106 14.52 6.96 -41.80
N THR A 107 13.85 6.91 -42.96
CA THR A 107 12.74 7.80 -43.28
C THR A 107 11.56 7.61 -42.33
N ARG A 108 11.30 6.38 -41.89
CA ARG A 108 10.23 6.04 -40.97
C ARG A 108 10.51 6.56 -39.54
N GLU A 109 11.72 6.37 -39.08
CA GLU A 109 12.18 6.90 -37.78
C GLU A 109 12.14 8.43 -37.77
N GLU A 110 12.55 9.10 -38.86
CA GLU A 110 12.48 10.56 -39.00
C GLU A 110 11.03 11.07 -38.93
N ALA A 111 10.09 10.45 -39.65
CA ALA A 111 8.67 10.81 -39.61
C ALA A 111 8.05 10.62 -38.22
N THR A 112 8.42 9.54 -37.54
CA THR A 112 7.97 9.27 -36.16
C THR A 112 8.55 10.29 -35.19
N ALA A 113 9.84 10.64 -35.32
CA ALA A 113 10.50 11.64 -34.53
C ALA A 113 9.83 13.02 -34.70
N GLU A 114 9.51 13.44 -35.91
CA GLU A 114 8.81 14.69 -36.21
C GLU A 114 7.40 14.72 -35.54
N ALA A 115 6.66 13.61 -35.62
CA ALA A 115 5.35 13.52 -35.00
C ALA A 115 5.43 13.64 -33.45
N ILE A 116 6.40 12.97 -32.81
CA ILE A 116 6.65 13.11 -31.38
C ILE A 116 7.06 14.55 -31.05
N GLU A 117 7.96 15.14 -31.81
CA GLU A 117 8.42 16.52 -31.58
C GLU A 117 7.27 17.53 -31.62
N LYS A 118 6.31 17.33 -32.53
CA LYS A 118 5.10 18.16 -32.61
C LYS A 118 4.29 18.11 -31.30
N ILE A 119 4.17 16.92 -30.67
CA ILE A 119 3.50 16.75 -29.38
C ILE A 119 4.30 17.43 -28.26
N LEU A 120 5.64 17.29 -28.26
CA LEU A 120 6.52 17.92 -27.29
C LEU A 120 6.44 19.44 -27.34
N ARG A 121 6.48 20.04 -28.53
CA ARG A 121 6.35 21.50 -28.75
C ARG A 121 4.92 22.01 -28.52
N GLY A 122 3.94 21.13 -28.60
CA GLY A 122 2.51 21.39 -28.39
C GLY A 122 2.11 21.27 -26.92
N PRO A 123 1.34 20.26 -26.53
CA PRO A 123 0.79 20.11 -25.19
C PRO A 123 1.85 19.89 -24.09
N LEU A 124 3.02 19.30 -24.39
CA LEU A 124 4.06 19.01 -23.41
C LEU A 124 5.02 20.18 -23.13
N ARG A 125 4.95 21.28 -23.90
CA ARG A 125 5.80 22.47 -23.70
C ARG A 125 5.69 23.13 -22.32
N TYR A 126 4.70 22.75 -21.51
CA TYR A 126 4.42 23.35 -20.21
C TYR A 126 5.09 22.65 -19.04
N GLY A 127 5.99 21.73 -19.31
CA GLY A 127 6.78 21.01 -18.33
C GLY A 127 8.10 20.54 -18.95
N THR A 128 8.98 19.99 -18.11
CA THR A 128 10.17 19.28 -18.58
C THR A 128 9.77 17.84 -18.86
N THR A 129 9.87 17.42 -20.11
CA THR A 129 9.52 16.07 -20.55
C THR A 129 10.76 15.29 -20.94
N GLY A 130 10.95 14.12 -20.35
CA GLY A 130 11.91 13.12 -20.76
C GLY A 130 11.22 11.93 -21.40
N LEU A 131 11.74 11.48 -22.52
CA LEU A 131 11.31 10.29 -23.27
C LEU A 131 12.51 9.43 -23.57
N TYR A 132 12.39 8.13 -23.36
CA TYR A 132 13.35 7.15 -23.82
C TYR A 132 12.62 5.89 -24.29
N VAL A 133 12.91 5.47 -25.52
CA VAL A 133 12.27 4.33 -26.19
C VAL A 133 13.35 3.46 -26.82
N VAL A 134 13.30 2.19 -26.54
CA VAL A 134 14.21 1.19 -27.11
C VAL A 134 13.40 0.00 -27.68
N ASP A 135 13.98 -0.70 -28.62
CA ASP A 135 13.59 -2.08 -28.91
C ASP A 135 13.83 -2.90 -27.63
N ALA A 136 12.80 -3.54 -27.11
CA ALA A 136 12.84 -4.16 -25.80
C ALA A 136 13.81 -5.35 -25.73
N ALA A 137 13.88 -6.17 -26.80
CA ALA A 137 14.73 -7.34 -26.85
C ALA A 137 16.22 -6.97 -26.96
N THR A 138 16.55 -6.09 -27.89
CA THR A 138 17.96 -5.74 -28.18
C THR A 138 18.50 -4.61 -27.33
N GLY A 139 17.63 -3.74 -26.78
CA GLY A 139 18.02 -2.50 -26.09
C GLY A 139 18.46 -1.40 -27.05
N LYS A 140 18.27 -1.57 -28.36
CA LYS A 140 18.62 -0.57 -29.38
C LYS A 140 17.77 0.69 -29.18
N GLU A 141 18.43 1.84 -28.99
CA GLU A 141 17.78 3.13 -28.87
C GLU A 141 17.05 3.49 -30.17
N LEU A 142 15.80 3.89 -30.04
CA LEU A 142 14.96 4.33 -31.14
C LEU A 142 14.62 5.81 -31.05
N PHE A 143 14.11 6.26 -29.91
CA PHE A 143 13.75 7.66 -29.67
C PHE A 143 14.21 8.11 -28.29
N ALA A 144 14.80 9.30 -28.21
CA ALA A 144 15.32 9.86 -26.96
C ALA A 144 15.12 11.39 -26.90
N VAL A 145 14.56 11.87 -25.79
CA VAL A 145 14.45 13.29 -25.44
C VAL A 145 14.77 13.43 -23.98
N HIS A 146 15.78 14.21 -23.63
CA HIS A 146 16.24 14.33 -22.24
C HIS A 146 16.34 12.97 -21.52
N PRO A 147 16.95 11.94 -22.15
CA PRO A 147 16.92 10.57 -21.64
C PRO A 147 17.66 10.39 -20.33
N ASP A 148 18.59 11.28 -20.03
CA ASP A 148 19.48 11.23 -18.87
C ASP A 148 19.17 12.30 -17.82
N ASP A 149 18.16 13.16 -18.06
CA ASP A 149 17.75 14.18 -17.10
C ASP A 149 17.12 13.54 -15.85
N PRO A 150 17.50 13.97 -14.64
CA PRO A 150 16.93 13.47 -13.41
C PRO A 150 15.52 14.05 -13.19
N LEU A 151 14.52 13.26 -13.44
CA LEU A 151 13.10 13.61 -13.28
C LEU A 151 12.46 12.83 -12.14
N ASN A 152 11.44 13.39 -11.53
CA ASN A 152 10.64 12.64 -10.55
C ASN A 152 9.73 11.66 -11.29
N PRO A 153 9.83 10.35 -11.04
CA PRO A 153 9.05 9.34 -11.75
C PRO A 153 7.68 9.07 -11.10
N ALA A 154 7.39 9.71 -9.95
CA ALA A 154 6.23 9.41 -9.12
C ALA A 154 6.10 7.90 -8.87
N SER A 155 4.90 7.33 -8.96
CA SER A 155 4.64 5.91 -8.69
C SER A 155 5.31 4.92 -9.66
N ASN A 156 6.13 5.37 -10.62
CA ASN A 156 6.97 4.44 -11.38
C ASN A 156 8.09 3.82 -10.53
N VAL A 157 8.39 4.38 -9.36
CA VAL A 157 9.25 3.73 -8.34
C VAL A 157 8.74 2.32 -8.00
N LYS A 158 7.42 2.10 -8.07
CA LYS A 158 6.82 0.77 -7.80
C LYS A 158 7.30 -0.33 -8.76
N LEU A 159 7.79 0.05 -9.95
CA LEU A 159 8.44 -0.89 -10.87
C LEU A 159 9.65 -1.56 -10.22
N ILE A 160 10.41 -0.78 -9.42
CA ILE A 160 11.63 -1.25 -8.75
C ILE A 160 11.28 -2.00 -7.47
N SER A 161 10.46 -1.40 -6.59
CA SER A 161 10.13 -2.02 -5.30
C SER A 161 9.44 -3.37 -5.46
N THR A 162 8.61 -3.54 -6.51
CA THR A 162 7.94 -4.82 -6.79
C THR A 162 8.87 -5.84 -7.43
N ALA A 163 9.78 -5.41 -8.32
CA ALA A 163 10.80 -6.30 -8.89
C ALA A 163 11.77 -6.80 -7.81
N ALA A 164 12.29 -5.89 -6.98
CA ALA A 164 13.18 -6.24 -5.88
C ALA A 164 12.51 -7.16 -4.84
N ALA A 165 11.23 -6.95 -4.52
CA ALA A 165 10.50 -7.81 -3.60
C ALA A 165 10.30 -9.23 -4.15
N LEU A 166 9.93 -9.35 -5.45
CA LEU A 166 9.82 -10.65 -6.11
C LEU A 166 11.16 -11.39 -6.16
N ASP A 167 12.23 -10.67 -6.43
CA ASP A 167 13.58 -11.21 -6.47
C ASP A 167 14.06 -11.72 -5.09
N LEU A 168 13.71 -11.04 -4.01
CA LEU A 168 14.12 -11.39 -2.65
C LEU A 168 13.49 -12.68 -2.11
N VAL A 169 12.19 -12.90 -2.37
CA VAL A 169 11.43 -13.99 -1.73
C VAL A 169 10.64 -14.86 -2.71
N GLY A 170 10.64 -14.53 -3.99
CA GLY A 170 9.95 -15.28 -5.06
C GLY A 170 8.47 -14.95 -5.22
N PRO A 171 7.93 -15.18 -6.44
CA PRO A 171 6.54 -14.85 -6.76
C PRO A 171 5.51 -15.73 -6.03
N GLY A 172 5.89 -16.96 -5.69
CA GLY A 172 5.05 -17.92 -4.94
C GLY A 172 5.06 -17.74 -3.44
N PHE A 173 5.89 -16.82 -2.91
CA PHE A 173 5.97 -16.58 -1.47
C PHE A 173 4.60 -16.18 -0.90
N ARG A 174 4.28 -16.71 0.30
CA ARG A 174 3.06 -16.38 1.07
C ARG A 174 3.44 -15.99 2.49
N TYR A 175 2.91 -14.89 2.96
CA TYR A 175 2.97 -14.55 4.37
C TYR A 175 2.15 -15.57 5.16
N THR A 176 2.63 -15.94 6.36
CA THR A 176 1.95 -16.94 7.19
C THR A 176 1.69 -16.39 8.58
N THR A 177 0.42 -16.43 9.01
CA THR A 177 0.00 -16.11 10.38
C THR A 177 -0.44 -17.37 11.07
N ARG A 178 0.13 -17.69 12.24
CA ARG A 178 -0.08 -18.95 12.98
C ARG A 178 -0.69 -18.67 14.34
N VAL A 179 -1.52 -19.61 14.78
CA VAL A 179 -1.89 -19.75 16.19
C VAL A 179 -1.15 -20.95 16.74
N LEU A 180 -0.31 -20.72 17.73
CA LEU A 180 0.48 -21.74 18.39
C LEU A 180 -0.09 -22.02 19.78
N GLY A 181 0.14 -23.21 20.32
CA GLY A 181 -0.28 -23.57 21.66
C GLY A 181 0.11 -25.01 22.00
N ALA A 182 -0.25 -25.46 23.20
CA ALA A 182 -0.13 -26.85 23.56
C ALA A 182 -1.08 -27.69 22.69
N THR A 183 -0.69 -28.93 22.39
CA THR A 183 -1.58 -29.88 21.72
C THR A 183 -2.86 -30.07 22.53
N PRO A 184 -4.06 -29.94 21.92
CA PRO A 184 -5.32 -30.14 22.61
C PRO A 184 -5.37 -31.56 23.21
N GLY A 185 -5.95 -31.69 24.40
CA GLY A 185 -6.28 -32.98 24.97
C GLY A 185 -7.40 -33.68 24.17
N THR A 186 -7.68 -34.94 24.48
CA THR A 186 -8.75 -35.71 23.84
C THR A 186 -10.14 -35.10 24.07
N ASP A 187 -10.29 -34.26 25.09
CA ASP A 187 -11.48 -33.47 25.43
C ASP A 187 -11.58 -32.15 24.67
N GLY A 188 -10.56 -31.80 23.86
CA GLY A 188 -10.48 -30.57 23.10
C GLY A 188 -9.99 -29.35 23.93
N VAL A 189 -9.37 -29.61 25.10
CA VAL A 189 -8.86 -28.55 25.97
C VAL A 189 -7.40 -28.26 25.69
N ILE A 190 -7.08 -26.99 25.54
CA ILE A 190 -5.70 -26.47 25.48
C ILE A 190 -5.30 -25.99 26.87
N ALA A 191 -4.26 -26.62 27.45
CA ALA A 191 -3.69 -26.22 28.73
C ALA A 191 -2.79 -24.98 28.52
N GLY A 192 -3.16 -23.85 29.10
CA GLY A 192 -2.39 -22.60 29.00
C GLY A 192 -2.83 -21.67 27.88
N ASP A 193 -1.93 -20.78 27.49
CA ASP A 193 -2.17 -19.72 26.51
C ASP A 193 -2.05 -20.23 25.06
N VAL A 194 -2.69 -19.52 24.14
CA VAL A 194 -2.41 -19.60 22.71
C VAL A 194 -1.68 -18.33 22.26
N TYR A 195 -0.81 -18.50 21.26
CA TYR A 195 0.07 -17.45 20.80
C TYR A 195 -0.23 -17.11 19.34
N LEU A 196 -0.48 -15.83 19.05
CA LEU A 196 -0.65 -15.35 17.68
C LEU A 196 0.71 -14.89 17.15
N LEU A 197 1.19 -15.54 16.10
CA LEU A 197 2.47 -15.26 15.46
C LEU A 197 2.30 -15.05 13.97
N GLY A 198 2.65 -13.88 13.47
CA GLY A 198 2.61 -13.53 12.06
C GLY A 198 3.99 -13.48 11.40
N SER A 199 4.00 -13.10 10.12
CA SER A 199 5.20 -12.89 9.32
C SER A 199 5.21 -11.51 8.65
N TYR A 200 4.66 -10.50 9.32
CA TYR A 200 4.51 -9.14 8.80
C TYR A 200 3.55 -9.01 7.60
N ASP A 201 2.57 -9.89 7.46
CA ASP A 201 1.62 -9.88 6.35
C ASP A 201 0.94 -8.50 6.22
N PRO A 202 1.22 -7.72 5.16
CA PRO A 202 0.58 -6.43 4.98
C PRO A 202 -0.88 -6.55 4.54
N THR A 203 -1.31 -7.74 4.12
CA THR A 203 -2.64 -8.00 3.60
C THR A 203 -3.57 -8.66 4.60
N LEU A 204 -3.03 -9.10 5.76
CA LEU A 204 -3.85 -9.72 6.81
C LEU A 204 -5.04 -8.84 7.17
N GLY A 205 -6.23 -9.36 6.94
CA GLY A 205 -7.49 -8.69 7.18
C GLY A 205 -8.25 -9.25 8.39
N LEU A 206 -9.37 -8.62 8.67
CA LEU A 206 -10.25 -9.00 9.76
C LEU A 206 -10.84 -10.40 9.56
N ASP A 207 -11.22 -10.71 8.33
CA ASP A 207 -11.87 -11.98 7.99
C ASP A 207 -10.88 -13.15 8.06
N ASP A 208 -9.61 -12.90 7.74
CA ASP A 208 -8.53 -13.89 7.87
C ASP A 208 -8.31 -14.28 9.34
N VAL A 209 -8.32 -13.28 10.24
CA VAL A 209 -8.20 -13.52 11.69
C VAL A 209 -9.44 -14.25 12.22
N ARG A 210 -10.63 -13.91 11.73
CA ARG A 210 -11.86 -14.64 12.08
C ARG A 210 -11.83 -16.10 11.62
N ALA A 211 -11.32 -16.33 10.42
CA ALA A 211 -11.16 -17.69 9.90
C ALA A 211 -10.22 -18.55 10.75
N LEU A 212 -9.20 -17.96 11.40
CA LEU A 212 -8.34 -18.68 12.35
C LEU A 212 -9.15 -19.21 13.55
N GLY A 213 -10.09 -18.43 14.11
CA GLY A 213 -10.99 -18.87 15.17
C GLY A 213 -11.87 -20.06 14.75
N ALA A 214 -12.47 -19.98 13.56
CA ALA A 214 -13.26 -21.05 13.00
C ALA A 214 -12.43 -22.32 12.73
N LYS A 215 -11.20 -22.18 12.21
CA LYS A 215 -10.28 -23.32 12.01
C LYS A 215 -9.93 -24.02 13.33
N LEU A 216 -9.71 -23.28 14.42
CA LEU A 216 -9.46 -23.87 15.73
C LEU A 216 -10.65 -24.72 16.21
N ALA A 217 -11.87 -24.21 16.06
CA ALA A 217 -13.09 -24.97 16.40
C ALA A 217 -13.22 -26.23 15.53
N ALA A 218 -12.98 -26.13 14.23
CA ALA A 218 -13.00 -27.25 13.31
C ALA A 218 -11.91 -28.30 13.62
N ALA A 219 -10.77 -27.87 14.18
CA ALA A 219 -9.72 -28.76 14.68
C ALA A 219 -10.06 -29.42 16.02
N GLY A 220 -11.28 -29.24 16.55
CA GLY A 220 -11.77 -29.86 17.75
C GLY A 220 -11.43 -29.14 19.06
N VAL A 221 -10.89 -27.93 18.99
CA VAL A 221 -10.63 -27.10 20.19
C VAL A 221 -11.98 -26.63 20.75
N LYS A 222 -12.21 -26.90 22.05
CA LYS A 222 -13.42 -26.51 22.76
C LYS A 222 -13.18 -25.50 23.87
N ARG A 223 -11.98 -25.52 24.45
CA ARG A 223 -11.62 -24.65 25.57
C ARG A 223 -10.12 -24.35 25.61
N ILE A 224 -9.78 -23.13 25.95
CA ILE A 224 -8.43 -22.64 26.22
C ILE A 224 -8.42 -22.17 27.67
N GLU A 225 -7.59 -22.82 28.52
CA GLU A 225 -7.48 -22.50 29.95
C GLU A 225 -6.77 -21.17 30.19
N GLY A 226 -5.87 -20.79 29.27
CA GLY A 226 -5.21 -19.48 29.26
C GLY A 226 -5.90 -18.45 28.38
N GLY A 227 -5.14 -17.45 27.96
CA GLY A 227 -5.59 -16.36 27.10
C GLY A 227 -4.94 -16.38 25.73
N VAL A 228 -5.02 -15.24 25.04
CA VAL A 228 -4.33 -14.97 23.76
C VAL A 228 -3.13 -14.10 24.02
N VAL A 229 -1.97 -14.59 23.68
CA VAL A 229 -0.71 -13.85 23.78
C VAL A 229 -0.34 -13.33 22.40
N VAL A 230 -0.06 -12.03 22.32
CA VAL A 230 0.52 -11.39 21.16
C VAL A 230 1.81 -10.72 21.58
N GLY A 231 2.77 -10.68 20.69
CA GLY A 231 4.07 -10.11 21.07
C GLY A 231 4.06 -8.59 21.25
N GLY A 232 5.12 -8.08 21.82
CA GLY A 232 5.40 -6.65 22.00
C GLY A 232 5.98 -5.99 20.73
N THR A 233 6.95 -5.10 20.92
CA THR A 233 7.59 -4.33 19.83
C THR A 233 8.34 -5.17 18.79
N SER A 234 8.64 -6.42 19.10
CA SER A 234 9.36 -7.37 18.23
C SER A 234 8.43 -8.18 17.33
N THR A 235 7.13 -7.94 17.32
CA THR A 235 6.17 -8.84 16.70
C THR A 235 6.07 -8.73 15.19
N ARG A 236 5.87 -9.90 14.60
CA ARG A 236 5.57 -10.09 13.18
C ARG A 236 4.06 -10.12 12.90
N ASP A 237 3.23 -9.70 13.88
CA ASP A 237 1.78 -9.93 13.90
C ASP A 237 0.96 -8.67 13.72
N GLY A 238 -0.32 -8.88 13.44
CA GLY A 238 -1.36 -7.89 13.49
C GLY A 238 -1.82 -7.36 12.14
N ILE A 239 -3.08 -6.97 12.10
CA ILE A 239 -3.69 -6.33 10.94
C ILE A 239 -3.02 -4.97 10.72
N TYR A 240 -2.31 -4.82 9.62
CA TYR A 240 -1.52 -3.61 9.35
C TYR A 240 -2.36 -2.33 9.37
N ARG A 241 -3.50 -2.33 8.69
CA ARG A 241 -4.46 -1.20 8.70
C ARG A 241 -5.59 -1.45 9.68
N SER A 242 -5.23 -1.61 10.96
CA SER A 242 -6.20 -1.90 12.02
C SER A 242 -7.07 -0.68 12.33
N ARG A 243 -8.32 -0.73 11.91
CA ARG A 243 -9.35 0.29 12.15
C ARG A 243 -10.72 -0.34 12.31
N VAL A 244 -11.58 0.36 13.01
CA VAL A 244 -12.97 -0.05 13.23
C VAL A 244 -13.92 0.96 12.62
N ARG A 245 -15.05 0.48 12.12
CA ARG A 245 -16.14 1.34 11.66
C ARG A 245 -17.05 1.64 12.84
N VAL A 246 -17.27 2.92 13.09
CA VAL A 246 -18.19 3.43 14.10
C VAL A 246 -19.41 3.99 13.37
N ASP A 247 -20.56 3.33 13.52
CA ASP A 247 -21.83 3.78 12.94
C ASP A 247 -22.66 4.46 14.05
N ILE A 248 -23.04 5.71 13.82
CA ILE A 248 -23.76 6.55 14.76
C ILE A 248 -25.12 6.87 14.13
N THR A 249 -26.18 6.33 14.71
CA THR A 249 -27.55 6.47 14.20
C THR A 249 -28.37 7.34 15.15
N ALA A 250 -28.99 8.39 14.62
CA ALA A 250 -29.85 9.27 15.37
C ALA A 250 -31.00 8.51 16.05
N GLY A 251 -31.20 8.78 17.33
CA GLY A 251 -32.35 8.31 18.10
C GLY A 251 -33.54 9.30 18.05
N GLU A 252 -34.37 9.30 19.09
CA GLU A 252 -35.40 10.31 19.28
C GLU A 252 -34.78 11.69 19.58
N PRO A 253 -35.46 12.79 19.18
CA PRO A 253 -34.95 14.14 19.42
C PRO A 253 -34.68 14.42 20.91
N GLY A 254 -33.44 14.77 21.23
CA GLY A 254 -32.98 14.99 22.59
C GLY A 254 -32.33 13.77 23.27
N ALA A 255 -32.54 12.55 22.73
CA ALA A 255 -31.92 11.34 23.22
C ALA A 255 -30.49 11.14 22.68
N LEU A 256 -29.75 10.23 23.30
CA LEU A 256 -28.46 9.78 22.79
C LEU A 256 -28.67 9.02 21.46
N PRO A 257 -27.74 9.16 20.48
CA PRO A 257 -27.75 8.32 19.30
C PRO A 257 -27.33 6.87 19.66
N ALA A 258 -27.79 5.92 18.86
CA ALA A 258 -27.24 4.56 18.89
C ALA A 258 -25.86 4.56 18.25
N VAL A 259 -24.90 3.91 18.91
CA VAL A 259 -23.52 3.79 18.41
C VAL A 259 -23.16 2.32 18.33
N THR A 260 -22.76 1.87 17.15
CA THR A 260 -22.27 0.51 16.93
C THR A 260 -20.85 0.52 16.36
N VAL A 261 -20.07 -0.51 16.65
CA VAL A 261 -18.70 -0.65 16.17
C VAL A 261 -18.54 -1.98 15.45
N THR A 262 -17.86 -1.97 14.32
CA THR A 262 -17.55 -3.17 13.55
C THR A 262 -16.04 -3.23 13.25
N PRO A 263 -15.34 -4.31 13.67
CA PRO A 263 -15.82 -5.40 14.49
C PRO A 263 -16.05 -4.98 15.94
N ALA A 264 -17.05 -5.56 16.58
CA ALA A 264 -17.23 -5.46 18.02
C ALA A 264 -16.28 -6.47 18.70
N THR A 265 -15.52 -6.00 19.67
CA THR A 265 -14.66 -6.84 20.51
C THR A 265 -14.67 -6.31 21.94
N ASP A 266 -14.30 -7.13 22.89
CA ASP A 266 -14.16 -6.71 24.29
C ASP A 266 -13.00 -5.72 24.54
N PHE A 267 -12.17 -5.48 23.53
CA PHE A 267 -11.18 -4.42 23.53
C PHE A 267 -11.79 -3.01 23.44
N ILE A 268 -13.01 -2.90 22.87
CA ILE A 268 -13.60 -1.61 22.50
C ILE A 268 -14.70 -1.24 23.50
N GLU A 269 -14.55 -0.04 24.09
CA GLU A 269 -15.53 0.57 24.97
C GLU A 269 -16.03 1.88 24.36
N ILE A 270 -17.36 2.01 24.27
CA ILE A 270 -17.98 3.19 23.68
C ILE A 270 -18.52 4.08 24.80
N THR A 271 -18.22 5.36 24.72
CA THR A 271 -18.86 6.40 25.54
C THR A 271 -19.49 7.43 24.61
N THR A 272 -20.72 7.86 24.92
CA THR A 272 -21.37 8.90 24.13
C THR A 272 -21.96 9.99 25.00
N THR A 273 -21.70 11.24 24.61
CA THR A 273 -22.35 12.46 25.11
C THR A 273 -23.06 13.20 23.98
N ALA A 274 -23.05 12.61 22.79
CA ALA A 274 -23.72 13.18 21.62
C ALA A 274 -25.24 13.19 21.82
N THR A 275 -25.92 14.13 21.18
CA THR A 275 -27.38 14.28 21.25
C THR A 275 -28.01 14.24 19.87
N THR A 276 -29.22 13.72 19.78
CA THR A 276 -30.03 13.76 18.55
C THR A 276 -30.79 15.09 18.45
N GLY A 277 -30.58 15.80 17.37
CA GLY A 277 -31.26 17.07 17.10
C GLY A 277 -32.73 16.89 16.66
N LYS A 278 -33.53 17.95 16.81
CA LYS A 278 -34.93 17.96 16.37
C LYS A 278 -35.08 18.04 14.85
N ARG A 279 -34.06 18.46 14.12
CA ARG A 279 -34.05 18.65 12.66
C ARG A 279 -32.91 17.82 12.01
N PRO A 280 -33.01 17.51 10.69
CA PRO A 280 -31.95 16.83 9.96
C PRO A 280 -30.61 17.59 9.92
N ARG A 281 -30.68 18.93 10.01
CA ARG A 281 -29.49 19.80 10.17
C ARG A 281 -29.43 20.31 11.59
N VAL A 282 -28.30 20.08 12.26
CA VAL A 282 -28.02 20.51 13.63
C VAL A 282 -26.91 21.55 13.66
N LYS A 283 -26.92 22.44 14.64
CA LYS A 283 -25.78 23.29 14.98
C LYS A 283 -24.83 22.43 15.85
N GLY A 284 -23.58 22.36 15.48
CA GLY A 284 -22.57 21.55 16.16
C GLY A 284 -22.05 20.43 15.25
N ARG A 285 -20.80 20.06 15.50
CA ARG A 285 -20.10 19.01 14.77
C ARG A 285 -20.14 17.74 15.58
N LEU A 286 -20.50 16.63 14.95
CA LEU A 286 -20.31 15.31 15.53
C LEU A 286 -18.82 15.02 15.61
N THR A 287 -18.32 14.66 16.80
CA THR A 287 -16.93 14.27 17.05
C THR A 287 -16.85 12.80 17.41
N VAL A 288 -15.77 12.16 16.98
CA VAL A 288 -15.43 10.78 17.35
C VAL A 288 -13.93 10.79 17.67
N ASP A 289 -13.62 10.56 18.93
CA ASP A 289 -12.24 10.52 19.42
C ASP A 289 -11.94 9.13 19.98
N SER A 290 -10.68 8.71 19.94
CA SER A 290 -10.28 7.40 20.44
C SER A 290 -8.97 7.47 21.22
N LYS A 291 -8.88 6.68 22.29
CA LYS A 291 -7.66 6.50 23.09
C LYS A 291 -7.61 5.11 23.69
N VAL A 292 -6.40 4.56 23.83
CA VAL A 292 -6.19 3.36 24.65
C VAL A 292 -6.09 3.79 26.11
N VAL A 293 -6.84 3.11 26.98
CA VAL A 293 -6.89 3.37 28.42
C VAL A 293 -6.54 2.08 29.14
N THR A 294 -5.57 2.14 30.03
CA THR A 294 -5.28 1.06 30.97
C THR A 294 -6.25 1.16 32.15
N LYS A 295 -6.96 0.07 32.44
CA LYS A 295 -7.90 -0.05 33.56
C LYS A 295 -7.16 -0.37 34.86
N ASP A 296 -7.85 -0.30 36.00
CA ASP A 296 -7.30 -0.58 37.32
C ASP A 296 -6.82 -2.05 37.47
N ASP A 297 -7.38 -2.97 36.69
CA ASP A 297 -6.98 -4.37 36.60
C ASP A 297 -5.78 -4.62 35.66
N GLY A 298 -5.19 -3.55 35.11
CA GLY A 298 -4.08 -3.61 34.16
C GLY A 298 -4.49 -3.92 32.71
N SER A 299 -5.76 -4.26 32.47
CA SER A 299 -6.23 -4.50 31.10
C SER A 299 -6.30 -3.21 30.28
N GLN A 300 -6.03 -3.31 28.98
CA GLN A 300 -6.14 -2.19 28.06
C GLN A 300 -7.44 -2.24 27.28
N ARG A 301 -8.04 -1.06 27.06
CA ARG A 301 -9.27 -0.90 26.26
C ARG A 301 -9.13 0.30 25.33
N LEU A 302 -9.64 0.16 24.12
CA LEU A 302 -9.83 1.27 23.20
C LEU A 302 -11.15 1.97 23.54
N THR A 303 -11.08 3.10 24.21
CA THR A 303 -12.26 3.92 24.47
C THR A 303 -12.53 4.80 23.25
N ILE A 304 -13.72 4.68 22.67
CA ILE A 304 -14.22 5.53 21.59
C ILE A 304 -15.27 6.47 22.17
N ALA A 305 -14.97 7.76 22.18
CA ALA A 305 -15.83 8.81 22.70
C ALA A 305 -16.57 9.52 21.56
N VAL A 306 -17.90 9.49 21.58
CA VAL A 306 -18.75 10.16 20.60
C VAL A 306 -19.39 11.38 21.25
N GLY A 307 -19.11 12.58 20.69
CA GLY A 307 -19.59 13.88 21.21
C GLY A 307 -20.32 14.71 20.17
N GLY A 308 -20.89 15.83 20.61
CA GLY A 308 -21.56 16.81 19.75
C GLY A 308 -23.02 16.48 19.42
N ALA A 309 -23.44 16.61 18.16
CA ALA A 309 -24.83 16.38 17.78
C ALA A 309 -24.97 15.74 16.41
N ILE A 310 -25.97 14.87 16.27
CA ILE A 310 -26.39 14.24 15.02
C ILE A 310 -27.80 14.70 14.64
N GLY A 311 -28.07 14.95 13.35
CA GLY A 311 -29.40 15.36 12.88
C GLY A 311 -30.42 14.22 12.89
N LYS A 312 -31.70 14.53 13.16
CA LYS A 312 -32.82 13.57 13.14
C LYS A 312 -32.79 12.74 11.86
N GLY A 313 -32.95 11.42 12.00
CA GLY A 313 -33.01 10.46 10.89
C GLY A 313 -31.70 10.28 10.12
N LYS A 314 -30.56 10.70 10.68
CA LYS A 314 -29.24 10.54 10.07
C LYS A 314 -28.51 9.33 10.66
N THR A 315 -27.76 8.65 9.79
CA THR A 315 -26.68 7.71 10.18
C THR A 315 -25.37 8.27 9.63
N VAL A 316 -24.34 8.25 10.44
CA VAL A 316 -22.99 8.72 10.09
C VAL A 316 -21.99 7.63 10.45
N SER A 317 -21.23 7.17 9.46
CA SER A 317 -20.13 6.23 9.66
C SER A 317 -18.81 6.97 9.78
N ARG A 318 -17.93 6.49 10.65
CA ARG A 318 -16.56 6.99 10.82
C ARG A 318 -15.61 5.82 10.98
N TRP A 319 -14.43 5.94 10.39
CA TRP A 319 -13.34 5.02 10.61
C TRP A 319 -12.44 5.53 11.73
N VAL A 320 -12.10 4.67 12.67
CA VAL A 320 -11.27 4.98 13.83
C VAL A 320 -10.10 4.00 13.89
N TRP A 321 -8.89 4.53 13.98
CA TRP A 321 -7.70 3.73 14.18
C TRP A 321 -7.66 3.13 15.57
N THR A 322 -7.27 1.86 15.69
CA THR A 322 -7.30 1.14 16.96
C THR A 322 -6.13 1.49 17.88
N ARG A 323 -5.17 2.26 17.41
CA ARG A 323 -3.96 2.72 18.10
C ARG A 323 -2.94 1.61 18.40
N ASP A 324 -3.39 0.43 18.77
CA ASP A 324 -2.57 -0.76 18.94
C ASP A 324 -3.12 -1.88 18.04
N ARG A 325 -2.42 -2.17 16.95
CA ARG A 325 -2.84 -3.16 15.96
C ARG A 325 -2.72 -4.59 16.50
N HIS A 326 -1.67 -4.86 17.32
CA HIS A 326 -1.41 -6.20 17.83
C HIS A 326 -2.47 -6.60 18.84
N LEU A 327 -2.70 -5.72 19.81
CA LEU A 327 -3.72 -5.90 20.84
C LEU A 327 -5.12 -6.06 20.23
N HIS A 328 -5.48 -5.19 19.27
CA HIS A 328 -6.76 -5.31 18.58
C HIS A 328 -6.89 -6.63 17.83
N THR A 329 -5.84 -7.07 17.10
CA THR A 329 -5.88 -8.33 16.35
C THR A 329 -6.06 -9.53 17.27
N ALA A 330 -5.39 -9.54 18.42
CA ALA A 330 -5.54 -10.60 19.43
C ALA A 330 -6.96 -10.63 20.02
N HIS A 331 -7.58 -9.47 20.29
CA HIS A 331 -8.96 -9.40 20.72
C HIS A 331 -9.96 -9.84 19.63
N VAL A 332 -9.67 -9.53 18.36
CA VAL A 332 -10.47 -10.05 17.23
C VAL A 332 -10.38 -11.57 17.18
N LEU A 333 -9.19 -12.16 17.34
CA LEU A 333 -9.03 -13.61 17.38
C LEU A 333 -9.78 -14.22 18.58
N ARG A 334 -9.65 -13.63 19.78
CA ARG A 334 -10.36 -14.09 20.98
C ARG A 334 -11.87 -14.07 20.78
N THR A 335 -12.40 -12.98 20.20
CA THR A 335 -13.82 -12.86 19.86
C THR A 335 -14.22 -13.92 18.85
N ALA A 336 -13.44 -14.12 17.79
CA ALA A 336 -13.71 -15.12 16.76
C ALA A 336 -13.73 -16.56 17.32
N MET A 337 -12.82 -16.88 18.24
CA MET A 337 -12.83 -18.17 18.95
C MET A 337 -14.11 -18.36 19.76
N ARG A 338 -14.54 -17.34 20.50
CA ARG A 338 -15.78 -17.38 21.29
C ARG A 338 -17.02 -17.50 20.40
N ASP A 339 -17.07 -16.76 19.30
CA ASP A 339 -18.15 -16.84 18.30
C ASP A 339 -18.22 -18.24 17.66
N ALA A 340 -17.08 -18.93 17.53
CA ALA A 340 -16.97 -20.29 17.05
C ALA A 340 -17.27 -21.37 18.15
N GLY A 341 -17.64 -20.94 19.36
CA GLY A 341 -18.00 -21.83 20.46
C GLY A 341 -16.84 -22.30 21.34
N ILE A 342 -15.65 -21.70 21.20
CA ILE A 342 -14.50 -22.02 22.04
C ILE A 342 -14.54 -21.15 23.31
N GLU A 343 -14.54 -21.78 24.49
CA GLU A 343 -14.39 -21.08 25.76
C GLU A 343 -12.95 -20.61 25.93
N VAL A 344 -12.71 -19.30 26.07
CA VAL A 344 -11.38 -18.72 26.35
C VAL A 344 -11.41 -18.07 27.73
N LYS A 345 -10.73 -18.68 28.71
CA LYS A 345 -10.78 -18.25 30.12
C LYS A 345 -9.91 -17.05 30.41
N GLY A 346 -8.70 -17.03 29.88
CA GLY A 346 -7.74 -15.96 30.08
C GLY A 346 -7.99 -14.72 29.22
N ASP A 347 -7.28 -13.65 29.55
CA ASP A 347 -7.33 -12.39 28.81
C ASP A 347 -6.33 -12.33 27.67
N VAL A 348 -6.43 -11.26 26.86
CA VAL A 348 -5.40 -10.91 25.87
C VAL A 348 -4.25 -10.25 26.63
N THR A 349 -3.04 -10.74 26.37
CA THR A 349 -1.82 -10.18 26.96
C THR A 349 -0.80 -9.85 25.86
N VAL A 350 -0.17 -8.69 25.98
CA VAL A 350 0.96 -8.29 25.13
C VAL A 350 2.24 -8.56 25.93
N ARG A 351 3.06 -9.48 25.41
CA ARG A 351 4.39 -9.73 25.95
C ARG A 351 5.33 -10.03 24.78
N GLU A 352 6.60 -9.73 24.96
CA GLU A 352 7.58 -10.20 23.97
C GLU A 352 7.44 -11.71 23.90
N LEU A 353 7.16 -12.19 22.68
CA LEU A 353 7.19 -13.62 22.45
C LEU A 353 8.64 -14.04 22.66
N PRO A 354 8.93 -14.86 23.66
CA PRO A 354 10.28 -15.37 23.81
C PRO A 354 10.68 -15.97 22.47
N GLN A 355 11.93 -15.92 22.16
CA GLN A 355 12.50 -16.84 21.20
C GLN A 355 12.07 -18.21 21.75
N PHE A 356 11.12 -18.86 21.13
CA PHE A 356 10.29 -19.98 21.65
C PHE A 356 11.06 -21.14 22.32
N VAL A 357 12.37 -21.05 22.37
CA VAL A 357 13.28 -22.05 22.90
C VAL A 357 13.34 -22.08 24.44
N ASP A 358 13.17 -20.96 25.13
CA ASP A 358 13.52 -20.88 26.57
C ASP A 358 12.35 -21.00 27.55
N GLU A 359 11.15 -20.44 27.28
CA GLU A 359 10.02 -20.58 28.20
C GLU A 359 9.33 -21.94 28.11
N THR A 360 9.36 -22.58 26.94
CA THR A 360 8.73 -23.87 26.75
C THR A 360 9.61 -25.04 27.20
N ALA A 361 10.93 -24.87 27.24
CA ALA A 361 11.86 -25.82 27.86
C ALA A 361 11.59 -25.99 29.36
N ALA A 362 11.15 -24.93 30.03
CA ALA A 362 10.79 -24.96 31.45
C ALA A 362 9.49 -25.74 31.75
N ILE A 363 8.58 -25.88 30.75
CA ILE A 363 7.29 -26.57 30.90
C ILE A 363 7.27 -27.94 30.20
N GLY A 364 8.33 -28.30 29.51
CA GLY A 364 8.50 -29.63 28.87
C GLY A 364 7.61 -29.88 27.65
N ARG A 365 6.92 -28.84 27.11
CA ARG A 365 6.07 -28.93 25.92
C ARG A 365 6.30 -27.72 25.02
N LEU A 366 6.91 -27.96 23.87
CA LEU A 366 7.01 -26.95 22.83
C LEU A 366 5.62 -26.63 22.27
N PRO A 367 5.25 -25.34 22.04
CA PRO A 367 4.01 -25.02 21.36
C PRO A 367 4.06 -25.55 19.93
N VAL A 368 2.95 -26.14 19.49
CA VAL A 368 2.76 -26.60 18.12
C VAL A 368 1.91 -25.59 17.35
N THR A 369 2.03 -25.58 16.02
CA THR A 369 1.08 -24.87 15.18
C THR A 369 -0.26 -25.58 15.25
N LEU A 370 -1.26 -24.89 15.80
CA LEU A 370 -2.62 -25.38 15.90
C LEU A 370 -3.37 -25.15 14.58
N VAL A 371 -3.29 -23.94 14.07
CA VAL A 371 -3.87 -23.52 12.78
C VAL A 371 -3.02 -22.40 12.16
N GLU A 372 -3.17 -22.26 10.85
CA GLU A 372 -2.51 -21.17 10.13
C GLU A 372 -3.41 -20.53 9.07
N HIS A 373 -3.10 -19.28 8.75
CA HIS A 373 -3.55 -18.55 7.58
C HIS A 373 -2.36 -18.25 6.71
N GLN A 374 -2.52 -18.40 5.39
CA GLN A 374 -1.55 -17.99 4.39
C GLN A 374 -2.17 -16.92 3.51
N SER A 375 -1.41 -15.86 3.24
CA SER A 375 -1.83 -14.82 2.31
C SER A 375 -1.97 -15.36 0.88
N GLU A 376 -2.52 -14.54 -0.01
CA GLU A 376 -2.33 -14.74 -1.45
C GLU A 376 -0.82 -14.73 -1.78
N PRO A 377 -0.40 -15.38 -2.90
CA PRO A 377 1.00 -15.36 -3.28
C PRO A 377 1.49 -13.93 -3.56
N LEU A 378 2.78 -13.69 -3.38
CA LEU A 378 3.37 -12.36 -3.56
C LEU A 378 3.10 -11.80 -4.96
N SER A 379 3.04 -12.64 -6.00
CA SER A 379 2.65 -12.23 -7.36
C SER A 379 1.29 -11.53 -7.39
N HIS A 380 0.27 -12.02 -6.64
CA HIS A 380 -1.04 -11.37 -6.54
C HIS A 380 -0.98 -10.07 -5.74
N ILE A 381 -0.19 -10.04 -4.66
CA ILE A 381 -0.01 -8.82 -3.84
C ILE A 381 0.69 -7.73 -4.66
N VAL A 382 1.73 -8.10 -5.42
CA VAL A 382 2.43 -7.19 -6.35
C VAL A 382 1.49 -6.69 -7.46
N ALA A 383 0.60 -7.54 -7.96
CA ALA A 383 -0.42 -7.09 -8.91
C ALA A 383 -1.36 -6.04 -8.31
N GLN A 384 -1.77 -6.17 -7.06
CA GLN A 384 -2.54 -5.12 -6.37
C GLN A 384 -1.73 -3.81 -6.25
N VAL A 385 -0.44 -3.91 -5.88
CA VAL A 385 0.46 -2.74 -5.80
C VAL A 385 0.52 -2.00 -7.14
N ASN A 386 0.79 -2.69 -8.23
CA ASN A 386 1.02 -2.05 -9.53
C ASN A 386 -0.27 -1.63 -10.23
N LYS A 387 -1.31 -2.51 -10.28
CA LYS A 387 -2.58 -2.22 -10.97
C LYS A 387 -3.40 -1.13 -10.28
N ARG A 388 -3.42 -1.11 -8.93
CA ARG A 388 -4.14 -0.10 -8.15
C ARG A 388 -3.26 1.05 -7.67
N SER A 389 -1.95 0.97 -7.90
CA SER A 389 -0.95 1.98 -7.47
C SER A 389 -0.96 2.28 -5.96
N ILE A 390 -1.14 1.27 -5.10
CA ILE A 390 -1.30 1.43 -3.66
C ILE A 390 0.05 1.77 -3.01
N ASN A 391 0.19 3.00 -2.49
CA ASN A 391 1.43 3.52 -1.92
C ASN A 391 1.89 2.72 -0.70
N TRP A 392 1.07 2.71 0.36
CA TRP A 392 1.40 2.05 1.62
C TRP A 392 1.74 0.56 1.44
N LEU A 393 1.06 -0.14 0.51
CA LEU A 393 1.31 -1.55 0.27
C LEU A 393 2.66 -1.76 -0.44
N SER A 394 3.04 -0.87 -1.37
CA SER A 394 4.34 -0.89 -2.02
C SER A 394 5.48 -0.72 -1.01
N ASP A 395 5.39 0.30 -0.15
CA ASP A 395 6.38 0.56 0.88
C ASP A 395 6.50 -0.65 1.84
N ARG A 396 5.37 -1.25 2.20
CA ARG A 396 5.33 -2.39 3.12
C ARG A 396 5.86 -3.67 2.49
N VAL A 397 5.50 -3.96 1.24
CA VAL A 397 5.95 -5.17 0.54
C VAL A 397 7.47 -5.22 0.44
N ILE A 398 8.13 -4.13 0.01
CA ILE A 398 9.59 -4.13 -0.07
C ILE A 398 10.24 -4.22 1.32
N ALA A 399 9.73 -3.49 2.32
CA ALA A 399 10.26 -3.54 3.67
C ALA A 399 10.11 -4.93 4.31
N THR A 400 8.98 -5.61 4.11
CA THR A 400 8.74 -6.95 4.66
C THR A 400 9.48 -8.04 3.90
N ALA A 401 9.58 -7.97 2.57
CA ALA A 401 10.38 -8.91 1.79
C ALA A 401 11.86 -8.85 2.20
N THR A 402 12.40 -7.64 2.39
CA THR A 402 13.77 -7.46 2.89
C THR A 402 13.95 -8.02 4.29
N ALA A 403 13.00 -7.76 5.19
CA ALA A 403 13.05 -8.26 6.56
C ALA A 403 13.04 -9.79 6.63
N LEU A 404 12.20 -10.43 5.81
CA LEU A 404 12.04 -11.88 5.78
C LEU A 404 13.25 -12.58 5.13
N SER A 405 13.87 -11.98 4.13
CA SER A 405 15.07 -12.54 3.48
C SER A 405 16.31 -12.46 4.39
N HIS A 406 16.32 -11.59 5.41
CA HIS A 406 17.45 -11.39 6.33
C HIS A 406 17.13 -11.74 7.79
N ASP A 407 15.93 -12.26 8.07
CA ASP A 407 15.40 -12.52 9.43
C ASP A 407 15.48 -11.30 10.37
N GLU A 408 15.03 -10.16 9.89
CA GLU A 408 15.08 -8.89 10.60
C GLU A 408 13.69 -8.23 10.74
N LYS A 409 13.64 -7.10 11.45
CA LYS A 409 12.42 -6.27 11.49
C LYS A 409 12.26 -5.46 10.20
N PRO A 410 11.03 -5.28 9.67
CA PRO A 410 10.78 -4.45 8.52
C PRO A 410 11.23 -3.00 8.75
N SER A 411 12.05 -2.49 7.83
CA SER A 411 12.51 -1.12 7.82
C SER A 411 12.44 -0.57 6.40
N MET A 412 11.99 0.68 6.24
CA MET A 412 11.95 1.31 4.93
C MET A 412 13.37 1.62 4.43
N ASP A 413 14.28 1.99 5.29
CA ASP A 413 15.68 2.24 4.92
C ASP A 413 16.34 0.98 4.34
N LYS A 414 16.13 -0.18 5.00
CA LYS A 414 16.62 -1.47 4.49
C LYS A 414 15.91 -1.88 3.19
N GLY A 415 14.62 -1.58 3.05
CA GLY A 415 13.89 -1.76 1.81
C GLY A 415 14.45 -0.92 0.66
N ILE A 416 14.83 0.32 0.94
CA ILE A 416 15.51 1.20 -0.03
C ILE A 416 16.90 0.64 -0.39
N ASP A 417 17.67 0.17 0.58
CA ASP A 417 18.96 -0.47 0.32
C ASP A 417 18.82 -1.72 -0.55
N ALA A 418 17.80 -2.53 -0.32
CA ALA A 418 17.49 -3.68 -1.18
C ALA A 418 17.10 -3.27 -2.61
N MET A 419 16.34 -2.18 -2.77
CA MET A 419 16.05 -1.61 -4.09
C MET A 419 17.32 -1.17 -4.81
N TYR A 420 18.24 -0.50 -4.13
CA TYR A 420 19.53 -0.12 -4.70
C TYR A 420 20.39 -1.34 -5.07
N ALA A 421 20.42 -2.37 -4.23
CA ALA A 421 21.12 -3.62 -4.52
C ALA A 421 20.57 -4.30 -5.78
N TRP A 422 19.24 -4.35 -5.92
CA TRP A 422 18.59 -4.87 -7.12
C TRP A 422 18.91 -4.03 -8.37
N LEU A 423 18.85 -2.68 -8.26
CA LEU A 423 19.17 -1.76 -9.35
C LEU A 423 20.60 -1.96 -9.86
N GLY A 424 21.57 -2.10 -8.96
CA GLY A 424 22.97 -2.35 -9.31
C GLY A 424 23.16 -3.69 -10.02
N ARG A 425 22.59 -4.75 -9.46
CA ARG A 425 22.75 -6.11 -9.98
C ARG A 425 21.95 -6.37 -11.26
N ALA A 426 20.65 -6.02 -11.27
CA ALA A 426 19.75 -6.39 -12.37
C ALA A 426 19.67 -5.35 -13.49
N ALA A 427 19.78 -4.05 -13.16
CA ALA A 427 19.63 -2.97 -14.15
C ALA A 427 20.95 -2.24 -14.47
N GLY A 428 22.06 -2.61 -13.81
CA GLY A 428 23.38 -1.98 -14.00
C GLY A 428 23.43 -0.51 -13.59
N ILE A 429 22.61 -0.10 -12.60
CA ILE A 429 22.49 1.31 -12.20
C ILE A 429 23.15 1.50 -10.84
N GLU A 430 24.21 2.29 -10.80
CA GLU A 430 24.95 2.62 -9.59
C GLU A 430 24.14 3.54 -8.65
N ARG A 431 24.34 3.35 -7.33
CA ARG A 431 23.59 4.07 -6.28
C ARG A 431 23.68 5.59 -6.36
N ASP A 432 24.83 6.13 -6.76
CA ASP A 432 25.08 7.58 -6.85
C ASP A 432 24.44 8.25 -8.09
N LYS A 433 23.87 7.49 -9.01
CA LYS A 433 23.28 7.96 -10.26
C LYS A 433 21.79 8.30 -10.17
N LEU A 434 21.17 8.06 -9.03
CA LEU A 434 19.72 8.28 -8.84
C LEU A 434 19.37 8.45 -7.36
N VAL A 435 18.15 8.89 -7.06
CA VAL A 435 17.65 9.03 -5.69
C VAL A 435 16.36 8.25 -5.51
N VAL A 436 16.36 7.27 -4.61
CA VAL A 436 15.18 6.57 -4.11
C VAL A 436 14.91 7.02 -2.68
N ASP A 437 13.71 7.55 -2.41
CA ASP A 437 13.32 8.04 -1.10
C ASP A 437 12.21 7.22 -0.44
N THR A 438 11.39 6.50 -1.24
CA THR A 438 10.32 5.61 -0.78
C THR A 438 10.16 4.45 -1.75
N GLY A 439 9.54 3.35 -1.33
CA GLY A 439 9.18 2.24 -2.21
C GLY A 439 7.99 2.56 -3.12
N SER A 440 7.21 3.58 -2.79
CA SER A 440 5.98 3.95 -3.50
C SER A 440 6.15 5.07 -4.53
N GLY A 441 7.19 5.91 -4.38
CA GLY A 441 7.37 7.13 -5.17
C GLY A 441 6.51 8.30 -4.72
N LEU A 442 5.94 8.26 -3.51
CA LEU A 442 5.22 9.37 -2.89
C LEU A 442 6.20 10.36 -2.25
N SER A 443 7.21 10.79 -3.00
CA SER A 443 8.21 11.76 -2.57
C SER A 443 8.67 12.63 -3.72
N TYR A 444 8.83 13.91 -3.46
CA TYR A 444 9.40 14.85 -4.43
C TYR A 444 10.93 14.81 -4.50
N ARG A 445 11.60 14.09 -3.60
CA ARG A 445 13.07 13.93 -3.62
C ARG A 445 13.55 12.85 -4.56
N THR A 446 12.69 11.89 -4.89
CA THR A 446 13.02 10.79 -5.80
C THR A 446 13.29 11.30 -7.21
N GLN A 447 14.40 10.83 -7.81
CA GLN A 447 14.85 11.25 -9.15
C GLN A 447 15.38 10.05 -9.92
N PHE A 448 14.88 9.89 -11.14
CA PHE A 448 15.33 8.89 -12.11
C PHE A 448 15.35 9.51 -13.50
N SER A 449 16.28 9.07 -14.33
CA SER A 449 16.23 9.42 -15.75
C SER A 449 15.32 8.46 -16.52
N PRO A 450 14.73 8.89 -17.65
CA PRO A 450 13.98 7.99 -18.53
C PRO A 450 14.77 6.74 -18.95
N ARG A 451 16.07 6.88 -19.23
CA ARG A 451 16.97 5.77 -19.56
C ARG A 451 17.05 4.76 -18.41
N GLN A 452 17.20 5.23 -17.18
CA GLN A 452 17.22 4.36 -16.00
C GLN A 452 15.90 3.61 -15.81
N ILE A 453 14.76 4.29 -16.03
CA ILE A 453 13.44 3.64 -15.93
C ILE A 453 13.30 2.52 -16.99
N VAL A 454 13.76 2.75 -18.23
CA VAL A 454 13.74 1.72 -19.30
C VAL A 454 14.66 0.57 -18.95
N SER A 455 15.84 0.84 -18.37
CA SER A 455 16.74 -0.22 -17.89
C SER A 455 16.05 -1.10 -16.83
N VAL A 456 15.31 -0.49 -15.89
CA VAL A 456 14.49 -1.20 -14.91
C VAL A 456 13.39 -2.03 -15.60
N VAL A 457 12.65 -1.47 -16.56
CA VAL A 457 11.60 -2.18 -17.28
C VAL A 457 12.15 -3.40 -17.99
N ARG A 458 13.29 -3.28 -18.69
CA ARG A 458 13.91 -4.40 -19.40
C ARG A 458 14.40 -5.49 -18.42
N ALA A 459 15.11 -5.11 -17.36
CA ALA A 459 15.60 -6.03 -16.36
C ALA A 459 14.44 -6.80 -15.67
N ALA A 460 13.45 -6.06 -15.17
CA ALA A 460 12.31 -6.65 -14.48
C ALA A 460 11.40 -7.53 -15.39
N SER A 461 11.45 -7.32 -16.70
CA SER A 461 10.73 -8.16 -17.70
C SER A 461 11.53 -9.41 -18.12
N GLY A 462 12.71 -9.65 -17.56
CA GLY A 462 13.56 -10.77 -17.96
C GLY A 462 14.21 -10.62 -19.34
N LEU A 463 14.30 -9.39 -19.87
CA LEU A 463 14.93 -9.10 -21.16
C LEU A 463 16.44 -8.80 -21.02
N VAL A 464 16.96 -8.88 -19.81
CA VAL A 464 18.39 -8.82 -19.48
C VAL A 464 18.67 -10.01 -18.58
N THR A 465 19.65 -10.82 -18.96
CA THR A 465 20.10 -11.98 -18.18
C THR A 465 21.51 -11.76 -17.70
N HIS A 466 21.86 -12.32 -16.55
CA HIS A 466 23.16 -12.19 -15.94
C HIS A 466 23.83 -13.58 -15.80
N GLU A 467 25.14 -13.60 -15.90
CA GLU A 467 25.91 -14.82 -15.71
C GLU A 467 25.72 -15.37 -14.29
N GLY A 468 25.44 -16.68 -14.19
CA GLY A 468 25.20 -17.35 -12.90
C GLY A 468 23.80 -17.20 -12.31
N GLU A 469 22.86 -16.57 -13.04
CA GLU A 469 21.45 -16.41 -12.61
C GLU A 469 20.69 -17.75 -12.75
N ASP A 470 19.81 -18.06 -11.78
CA ASP A 470 18.83 -19.13 -11.93
C ASP A 470 17.74 -18.65 -12.92
N LEU A 471 17.86 -19.09 -14.17
CA LEU A 471 16.99 -18.67 -15.27
C LEU A 471 15.51 -19.02 -15.02
N ALA A 472 15.21 -20.13 -14.34
CA ALA A 472 13.84 -20.53 -14.06
C ALA A 472 13.22 -19.61 -12.99
N TYR A 473 13.97 -19.29 -11.96
CA TYR A 473 13.55 -18.33 -10.94
C TYR A 473 13.39 -16.92 -11.50
N ALA A 474 14.36 -16.45 -12.26
CA ALA A 474 14.33 -15.15 -12.91
C ALA A 474 13.12 -15.02 -13.87
N ALA A 475 12.85 -16.04 -14.67
CA ALA A 475 11.69 -16.07 -15.58
C ALA A 475 10.36 -16.02 -14.80
N ALA A 476 10.24 -16.75 -13.69
CA ALA A 476 9.05 -16.72 -12.85
C ALA A 476 8.83 -15.34 -12.19
N CYS A 477 9.90 -14.67 -11.74
CA CYS A 477 9.84 -13.31 -11.23
C CYS A 477 9.43 -12.30 -12.32
N ALA A 478 10.01 -12.42 -13.51
CA ALA A 478 9.72 -11.55 -14.65
C ALA A 478 8.26 -11.69 -15.13
N ASP A 479 7.75 -12.92 -15.22
CA ASP A 479 6.35 -13.18 -15.59
C ASP A 479 5.38 -12.58 -14.57
N ALA A 480 5.62 -12.82 -13.27
CA ALA A 480 4.81 -12.24 -12.20
C ALA A 480 4.86 -10.71 -12.22
N TRP A 481 6.04 -10.11 -12.45
CA TRP A 481 6.18 -8.67 -12.53
C TRP A 481 5.46 -8.10 -13.76
N LYS A 482 5.65 -8.65 -14.96
CA LYS A 482 4.99 -8.22 -16.20
C LYS A 482 3.46 -8.31 -16.06
N THR A 483 2.94 -9.42 -15.54
CA THR A 483 1.51 -9.65 -15.32
C THR A 483 0.92 -8.67 -14.29
N SER A 484 1.74 -8.16 -13.37
CA SER A 484 1.32 -7.17 -12.37
C SER A 484 1.05 -5.78 -12.93
N LEU A 485 1.55 -5.45 -14.12
CA LEU A 485 1.37 -4.13 -14.73
C LEU A 485 -0.08 -3.90 -15.15
N SER A 486 -0.49 -2.62 -15.19
CA SER A 486 -1.80 -2.25 -15.75
C SER A 486 -1.82 -2.44 -17.25
N VAL A 487 -2.92 -2.97 -17.79
CA VAL A 487 -3.08 -3.23 -19.22
C VAL A 487 -3.97 -2.15 -19.84
N GLY A 488 -3.49 -1.55 -20.92
CA GLY A 488 -4.17 -0.47 -21.63
C GLY A 488 -5.59 -0.84 -22.07
N GLY A 489 -6.60 -0.06 -21.67
CA GLY A 489 -8.01 -0.29 -22.00
C GLY A 489 -8.67 -1.50 -21.32
N VAL A 490 -7.93 -2.25 -20.47
CA VAL A 490 -8.38 -3.50 -19.87
C VAL A 490 -8.51 -3.37 -18.35
N ASP A 491 -7.41 -3.08 -17.64
CA ASP A 491 -7.41 -3.10 -16.18
C ASP A 491 -6.55 -2.01 -15.52
N GLY A 492 -6.54 -2.02 -14.20
CA GLY A 492 -5.74 -1.17 -13.37
C GLY A 492 -5.93 0.33 -13.64
N THR A 493 -4.87 1.11 -13.46
CA THR A 493 -4.87 2.57 -13.73
C THR A 493 -4.98 2.92 -15.22
N LEU A 494 -4.81 1.96 -16.10
CA LEU A 494 -4.98 2.12 -17.54
C LEU A 494 -6.35 1.67 -18.07
N ARG A 495 -7.26 1.15 -17.22
CA ARG A 495 -8.56 0.60 -17.59
C ARG A 495 -9.41 1.53 -18.45
N ARG A 496 -9.38 2.84 -18.19
CA ARG A 496 -10.15 3.86 -18.92
C ARG A 496 -9.37 4.55 -20.04
N ARG A 497 -8.07 4.22 -20.19
CA ARG A 497 -7.17 4.78 -21.19
C ARG A 497 -7.02 3.79 -22.35
N PHE A 498 -6.79 4.24 -23.55
CA PHE A 498 -6.57 3.40 -24.75
C PHE A 498 -7.74 2.47 -25.15
N ARG A 499 -8.97 2.72 -24.66
CA ARG A 499 -10.13 1.84 -24.91
C ARG A 499 -10.58 1.80 -26.38
N SER A 500 -10.47 2.93 -27.06
CA SER A 500 -10.92 3.16 -28.44
C SER A 500 -9.77 3.24 -29.43
N THR A 501 -8.61 2.74 -29.08
CA THR A 501 -7.42 2.69 -29.92
C THR A 501 -6.98 1.25 -30.14
N ASP A 502 -6.17 1.00 -31.16
CA ASP A 502 -5.57 -0.31 -31.43
C ASP A 502 -4.57 -0.73 -30.34
N LEU A 503 -4.21 0.20 -29.44
CA LEU A 503 -3.35 -0.03 -28.27
C LEU A 503 -4.04 -0.83 -27.15
N ARG A 504 -5.36 -1.06 -27.23
CA ARG A 504 -6.07 -1.83 -26.22
C ARG A 504 -5.48 -3.23 -26.08
N GLY A 505 -5.08 -3.59 -24.88
CA GLY A 505 -4.47 -4.89 -24.57
C GLY A 505 -2.97 -4.97 -24.84
N ARG A 506 -2.38 -4.02 -25.59
CA ARG A 506 -0.96 -4.07 -26.02
C ARG A 506 0.00 -3.22 -25.21
N ILE A 507 -0.50 -2.41 -24.27
CA ILE A 507 0.32 -1.63 -23.35
C ILE A 507 0.29 -2.32 -22.00
N HIS A 508 1.46 -2.67 -21.47
CA HIS A 508 1.68 -3.14 -20.10
C HIS A 508 2.49 -2.09 -19.36
N GLY A 509 1.85 -1.29 -18.50
CA GLY A 509 2.53 -0.10 -17.98
C GLY A 509 2.15 0.29 -16.56
N LYS A 510 3.02 1.13 -15.99
CA LYS A 510 2.83 1.77 -14.69
C LYS A 510 2.65 3.27 -14.88
N THR A 511 1.58 3.80 -14.31
CA THR A 511 1.35 5.24 -14.25
C THR A 511 2.02 5.86 -13.04
N GLY A 512 2.44 7.11 -13.16
CA GLY A 512 2.91 7.96 -12.08
C GLY A 512 2.17 9.29 -12.06
N THR A 513 1.76 9.76 -10.87
CA THR A 513 1.06 11.04 -10.74
C THR A 513 1.39 11.68 -9.39
N LEU A 514 1.88 12.92 -9.42
CA LEU A 514 1.90 13.85 -8.30
C LEU A 514 1.22 15.16 -8.75
N SER A 515 1.23 16.19 -7.93
CA SER A 515 0.55 17.45 -8.28
C SER A 515 1.08 18.08 -9.58
N ASN A 516 2.39 17.97 -9.84
CA ASN A 516 3.09 18.53 -10.99
C ASN A 516 3.92 17.48 -11.77
N VAL A 517 3.59 16.19 -11.61
CA VAL A 517 4.27 15.07 -12.28
C VAL A 517 3.24 14.16 -12.93
N ILE A 518 3.47 13.81 -14.19
CA ILE A 518 2.82 12.72 -14.91
C ILE A 518 3.91 11.81 -15.45
N ALA A 519 3.76 10.50 -15.25
CA ALA A 519 4.64 9.50 -15.81
C ALA A 519 3.83 8.31 -16.36
N LEU A 520 4.37 7.67 -17.39
CA LEU A 520 3.89 6.41 -17.93
C LEU A 520 5.10 5.66 -18.50
N SER A 521 5.34 4.45 -18.01
CA SER A 521 6.47 3.62 -18.45
C SER A 521 6.07 2.16 -18.49
N GLY A 522 6.69 1.38 -19.36
CA GLY A 522 6.38 -0.03 -19.50
C GLY A 522 6.76 -0.60 -20.87
N LEU A 523 5.96 -1.54 -21.32
CA LEU A 523 6.11 -2.26 -22.58
C LEU A 523 4.94 -1.92 -23.53
N LEU A 524 5.24 -1.76 -24.82
CA LEU A 524 4.28 -1.60 -25.89
C LEU A 524 4.51 -2.72 -26.91
N GLU A 525 3.52 -3.59 -27.07
CA GLU A 525 3.57 -4.73 -27.99
C GLU A 525 3.04 -4.33 -29.36
N GLY A 526 3.80 -4.59 -30.42
CA GLY A 526 3.42 -4.39 -31.81
C GLY A 526 2.56 -5.53 -32.34
N PRO A 527 1.95 -5.34 -33.53
CA PRO A 527 1.09 -6.35 -34.16
C PRO A 527 1.85 -7.60 -34.62
N ASP A 528 3.16 -7.52 -34.81
CA ASP A 528 4.05 -8.61 -35.22
C ASP A 528 4.83 -9.25 -34.07
N GLY A 529 4.50 -8.92 -32.83
CA GLY A 529 5.18 -9.42 -31.62
C GLY A 529 6.43 -8.64 -31.22
N ARG A 530 6.89 -7.68 -32.00
CA ARG A 530 7.94 -6.74 -31.57
C ARG A 530 7.46 -5.95 -30.35
N THR A 531 8.37 -5.68 -29.45
CA THR A 531 8.01 -4.96 -28.22
C THR A 531 8.96 -3.78 -28.03
N LEU A 532 8.41 -2.62 -27.68
CA LEU A 532 9.17 -1.47 -27.23
C LEU A 532 9.15 -1.39 -25.71
N ALA A 533 10.30 -1.06 -25.11
CA ALA A 533 10.36 -0.60 -23.72
C ALA A 533 10.45 0.93 -23.72
N PHE A 534 9.60 1.58 -22.95
CA PHE A 534 9.49 3.03 -22.95
C PHE A 534 9.37 3.63 -21.55
N ALA A 535 9.84 4.86 -21.41
CA ALA A 535 9.59 5.74 -20.27
C ALA A 535 9.28 7.15 -20.77
N LEU A 536 8.16 7.69 -20.32
CA LEU A 536 7.71 9.05 -20.61
C LEU A 536 7.35 9.74 -19.29
N VAL A 537 8.11 10.78 -18.94
CA VAL A 537 8.00 11.49 -17.67
C VAL A 537 7.93 12.98 -17.92
N THR A 538 6.91 13.66 -17.39
CA THR A 538 6.77 15.12 -17.47
C THR A 538 6.66 15.71 -16.07
N ASN A 539 7.59 16.60 -15.73
CA ASN A 539 7.66 17.32 -14.47
C ASN A 539 7.36 18.82 -14.67
N GLY A 540 6.91 19.49 -13.61
CA GLY A 540 6.79 20.95 -13.58
C GLY A 540 5.52 21.54 -14.21
N HIS A 541 4.58 20.71 -14.71
CA HIS A 541 3.31 21.20 -15.21
C HIS A 541 2.42 21.73 -14.07
N THR A 542 1.51 22.64 -14.38
CA THR A 542 0.51 23.09 -13.40
C THR A 542 -0.60 22.04 -13.22
N PRO A 543 -1.25 21.95 -12.04
CA PRO A 543 -2.35 21.00 -11.81
C PRO A 543 -3.49 21.12 -12.83
N ALA A 544 -3.80 22.32 -13.31
CA ALA A 544 -4.82 22.56 -14.33
C ALA A 544 -4.52 21.90 -15.68
N ARG A 545 -3.27 21.57 -15.95
CA ARG A 545 -2.80 20.95 -17.21
C ARG A 545 -2.59 19.45 -17.11
N LYS A 546 -2.83 18.86 -15.96
CA LYS A 546 -2.62 17.43 -15.66
C LYS A 546 -3.23 16.51 -16.73
N ASN A 547 -4.49 16.76 -17.10
CA ASN A 547 -5.19 15.95 -18.10
C ASN A 547 -4.63 16.16 -19.52
N LEU A 548 -4.23 17.40 -19.85
CA LEU A 548 -3.60 17.69 -21.13
C LEU A 548 -2.27 16.92 -21.29
N VAL A 549 -1.44 16.94 -20.26
CA VAL A 549 -0.16 16.21 -20.25
C VAL A 549 -0.41 14.70 -20.33
N ARG A 550 -1.42 14.20 -19.59
CA ARG A 550 -1.78 12.78 -19.64
C ARG A 550 -2.21 12.35 -21.03
N GLN A 551 -3.06 13.15 -21.71
CA GLN A 551 -3.49 12.88 -23.08
C GLN A 551 -2.30 12.90 -24.03
N ALA A 552 -1.41 13.86 -23.91
CA ALA A 552 -0.21 13.93 -24.74
C ALA A 552 0.72 12.72 -24.59
N HIS A 553 0.80 12.14 -23.37
CA HIS A 553 1.50 10.86 -23.18
C HIS A 553 0.81 9.72 -23.96
N GLU A 554 -0.51 9.72 -24.04
CA GLU A 554 -1.27 8.75 -24.83
C GLU A 554 -1.02 8.95 -26.33
N ASP A 555 -1.01 10.20 -26.78
CA ASP A 555 -0.75 10.53 -28.19
C ASP A 555 0.66 10.10 -28.63
N VAL A 556 1.69 10.22 -27.76
CA VAL A 556 3.03 9.69 -28.05
C VAL A 556 3.00 8.18 -28.24
N LEU A 557 2.24 7.43 -27.42
CA LEU A 557 2.15 5.97 -27.56
C LEU A 557 1.40 5.56 -28.83
N VAL A 558 0.41 6.36 -29.29
CA VAL A 558 -0.25 6.14 -30.58
C VAL A 558 0.77 6.31 -31.74
N VAL A 559 1.61 7.34 -31.68
CA VAL A 559 2.68 7.53 -32.70
C VAL A 559 3.69 6.38 -32.69
N LEU A 560 4.03 5.84 -31.51
CA LEU A 560 4.92 4.67 -31.41
C LEU A 560 4.24 3.39 -31.94
N ASP A 561 2.94 3.26 -31.78
CA ASP A 561 2.15 2.15 -32.36
C ASP A 561 2.10 2.22 -33.89
N ASP A 562 1.88 3.41 -34.46
CA ASP A 562 1.95 3.64 -35.91
C ASP A 562 3.33 3.26 -36.46
N TYR A 563 4.40 3.54 -35.72
CA TYR A 563 5.76 3.12 -36.07
C TYR A 563 5.89 1.59 -36.09
N LEU A 564 5.41 0.88 -35.06
CA LEU A 564 5.42 -0.58 -35.01
C LEU A 564 4.57 -1.20 -36.11
N ALA A 565 3.38 -0.64 -36.39
CA ALA A 565 2.50 -1.10 -37.46
C ALA A 565 3.14 -0.91 -38.86
N ALA A 566 3.92 0.16 -39.05
CA ALA A 566 4.67 0.40 -40.26
C ALA A 566 5.83 -0.58 -40.45
N LEU A 567 6.51 -0.94 -39.35
CA LEU A 567 7.55 -1.97 -39.33
C LEU A 567 6.97 -3.35 -39.71
N ALA A 568 5.86 -3.73 -39.10
CA ALA A 568 5.21 -5.02 -39.35
C ALA A 568 4.79 -5.23 -40.83
N LYS A 569 4.49 -4.15 -41.55
CA LYS A 569 4.10 -4.20 -42.96
C LYS A 569 5.28 -4.36 -43.92
N SER A 570 6.49 -4.10 -43.49
CA SER A 570 7.66 -3.96 -44.38
C SER A 570 8.66 -5.10 -44.29
N GLU A 571 8.64 -5.92 -43.24
CA GLU A 571 9.53 -7.07 -43.07
C GLU A 571 8.78 -8.30 -42.56
N PRO A 572 8.97 -9.48 -43.19
CA PRO A 572 8.57 -10.74 -42.54
C PRO A 572 9.37 -10.88 -41.23
N VAL A 573 8.70 -11.29 -40.15
CA VAL A 573 9.35 -11.65 -38.90
C VAL A 573 10.45 -12.67 -39.21
N PRO A 574 11.73 -12.42 -38.91
CA PRO A 574 12.73 -13.46 -39.05
C PRO A 574 12.35 -14.61 -38.10
N ALA A 575 12.25 -15.83 -38.63
CA ALA A 575 11.99 -17.04 -37.85
C ALA A 575 13.18 -17.40 -36.95
N VAL A 576 13.48 -16.55 -35.97
CA VAL A 576 14.63 -16.73 -35.03
C VAL A 576 14.18 -17.28 -33.68
N LEU A 577 12.91 -17.60 -33.48
CA LEU A 577 12.42 -18.15 -32.20
C LEU A 577 12.10 -19.66 -32.22
N GLU A 578 12.31 -20.37 -33.33
CA GLU A 578 12.13 -21.84 -33.37
C GLU A 578 13.38 -22.67 -33.05
N GLU A 579 14.58 -22.08 -33.05
CA GLU A 579 15.80 -22.84 -32.77
C GLU A 579 16.23 -22.89 -31.30
N ALA A 580 15.58 -22.14 -30.39
CA ALA A 580 15.86 -22.23 -28.96
C ALA A 580 15.04 -23.29 -28.21
N SER A 581 14.05 -23.91 -28.85
CA SER A 581 13.39 -25.12 -28.36
C SER A 581 13.99 -26.35 -29.04
N GLY A 582 15.18 -26.74 -28.63
CA GLY A 582 15.85 -27.96 -29.09
C GLY A 582 15.15 -29.25 -28.66
N LEU A 583 13.89 -29.39 -29.10
CA LEU A 583 13.16 -30.66 -29.09
C LEU A 583 12.81 -30.98 -30.53
N GLY A 584 13.72 -31.73 -31.19
CA GLY A 584 13.48 -32.32 -32.50
C GLY A 584 12.20 -33.16 -32.49
N PRO A 585 11.61 -33.37 -33.70
CA PRO A 585 10.37 -34.12 -33.84
C PRO A 585 10.56 -35.55 -33.35
N ARG A 586 9.84 -35.93 -32.30
CA ARG A 586 9.75 -37.35 -31.90
C ARG A 586 8.91 -38.06 -32.96
N THR A 587 9.56 -38.96 -33.68
CA THR A 587 8.92 -39.93 -34.56
C THR A 587 7.84 -40.72 -33.82
N SER A 588 6.65 -40.71 -34.38
CA SER A 588 5.50 -41.48 -33.95
C SER A 588 5.78 -42.99 -34.09
N GLY A 589 5.75 -43.72 -32.98
CA GLY A 589 5.56 -45.15 -32.94
C GLY A 589 4.17 -45.49 -32.37
N PRO A 590 3.50 -46.56 -32.80
CA PRO A 590 2.05 -46.69 -32.66
C PRO A 590 1.63 -47.30 -31.29
N ASP A 591 0.47 -46.80 -30.88
CA ASP A 591 -0.59 -47.43 -30.08
C ASP A 591 -0.29 -48.22 -28.79
N THR A 592 -0.75 -47.68 -27.69
CA THR A 592 -1.79 -48.39 -26.88
C THR A 592 -2.41 -47.39 -25.90
N ALA A 593 -3.67 -47.07 -26.10
CA ALA A 593 -4.51 -46.33 -25.17
C ALA A 593 -4.98 -47.26 -24.05
N PRO A 594 -5.13 -46.75 -22.82
CA PRO A 594 -6.23 -47.16 -21.96
C PRO A 594 -7.26 -46.04 -21.87
N THR A 595 -8.45 -46.37 -22.28
CA THR A 595 -9.71 -45.68 -22.04
C THR A 595 -9.89 -45.39 -20.55
N ALA A 596 -9.89 -44.11 -20.18
CA ALA A 596 -10.44 -43.67 -18.92
C ALA A 596 -11.70 -42.82 -19.21
N THR A 597 -12.82 -43.36 -18.78
CA THR A 597 -14.14 -42.75 -18.80
C THR A 597 -14.12 -41.41 -18.08
N ALA A 598 -14.48 -40.35 -18.80
CA ALA A 598 -14.72 -39.03 -18.24
C ALA A 598 -16.07 -39.03 -17.53
N ASP A 599 -16.10 -38.65 -16.28
CA ASP A 599 -17.29 -38.26 -15.53
C ASP A 599 -17.58 -36.77 -15.80
N PRO A 600 -18.73 -36.40 -16.35
CA PRO A 600 -19.08 -35.03 -16.71
C PRO A 600 -19.90 -34.36 -15.60
N SER A 601 -19.29 -34.04 -14.47
CA SER A 601 -19.97 -33.26 -13.42
C SER A 601 -19.05 -32.47 -12.48
N ILE A 602 -18.16 -31.65 -13.05
CA ILE A 602 -17.56 -30.53 -12.30
C ILE A 602 -17.58 -29.31 -13.22
N GLU A 603 -18.65 -28.54 -13.12
CA GLU A 603 -18.63 -27.16 -13.59
C GLU A 603 -17.66 -26.33 -12.72
N PRO A 604 -16.82 -25.48 -13.30
CA PRO A 604 -15.99 -24.57 -12.52
C PRO A 604 -16.90 -23.54 -11.85
N GLY A 605 -16.93 -23.58 -10.52
CA GLY A 605 -17.66 -22.63 -9.68
C GLY A 605 -17.30 -21.21 -10.08
N ALA A 606 -18.32 -20.42 -10.37
CA ALA A 606 -18.22 -19.00 -10.60
C ALA A 606 -17.50 -18.33 -9.42
N PRO A 607 -16.59 -17.35 -9.67
CA PRO A 607 -15.95 -16.64 -8.60
C PRO A 607 -17.02 -15.87 -7.81
N THR A 608 -17.06 -16.10 -6.50
CA THR A 608 -17.88 -15.35 -5.56
C THR A 608 -17.70 -13.86 -5.83
N ALA A 609 -18.82 -13.17 -5.98
CA ALA A 609 -18.88 -11.73 -6.23
C ALA A 609 -18.07 -10.98 -5.18
N VAL A 610 -16.92 -10.48 -5.60
CA VAL A 610 -16.21 -9.43 -4.91
C VAL A 610 -17.12 -8.21 -5.00
N THR A 611 -17.58 -7.71 -3.87
CA THR A 611 -18.31 -6.44 -3.75
C THR A 611 -17.65 -5.39 -4.61
N ASP A 612 -18.45 -4.77 -5.46
CA ASP A 612 -18.07 -3.77 -6.44
C ASP A 612 -17.19 -2.68 -5.83
N PRO A 613 -15.95 -2.46 -6.32
CA PRO A 613 -15.07 -1.40 -5.78
C PRO A 613 -15.57 0.02 -6.05
N ASP A 614 -16.65 0.20 -6.80
CA ASP A 614 -17.24 1.51 -7.13
C ASP A 614 -18.05 2.13 -5.97
N GLU A 615 -18.31 1.42 -4.85
CA GLU A 615 -18.86 2.04 -3.63
C GLU A 615 -17.79 2.68 -2.70
N MET A 616 -16.53 2.50 -2.99
CA MET A 616 -15.49 3.35 -2.39
C MET A 616 -15.31 4.56 -3.30
N GLY A 617 -16.14 5.58 -3.04
CA GLY A 617 -16.10 6.85 -3.73
C GLY A 617 -14.67 7.32 -3.92
N ASP A 618 -14.39 7.94 -5.08
CA ASP A 618 -13.18 8.70 -5.35
C ASP A 618 -12.77 9.49 -4.09
N LEU A 619 -11.94 8.87 -3.24
CA LEU A 619 -11.22 9.59 -2.23
C LEU A 619 -10.23 10.42 -3.02
N ASP A 620 -10.63 11.69 -3.14
CA ASP A 620 -9.84 12.78 -3.64
C ASP A 620 -8.36 12.56 -3.21
N GLU A 621 -7.45 12.54 -4.18
CA GLU A 621 -5.99 12.42 -3.98
C GLU A 621 -5.40 13.60 -3.17
N GLY A 622 -6.23 14.27 -2.37
CA GLY A 622 -5.94 15.45 -1.58
C GLY A 622 -5.70 15.23 -0.10
N ASP A 623 -5.88 14.02 0.42
CA ASP A 623 -5.53 13.76 1.81
C ASP A 623 -4.01 13.70 1.94
N ASN A 624 -3.50 14.81 2.40
CA ASN A 624 -2.16 15.09 2.87
C ASN A 624 -1.86 14.16 4.07
N GLU A 625 -1.63 12.86 3.80
CA GLU A 625 -1.06 11.92 4.76
C GLU A 625 0.43 12.21 4.91
N SER A 626 0.77 13.33 5.50
CA SER A 626 1.92 13.45 6.37
C SER A 626 1.58 12.76 7.70
N ALA A 627 1.20 11.50 7.64
CA ALA A 627 1.16 10.64 8.80
C ALA A 627 2.60 10.26 9.10
N ILE A 628 3.21 11.02 9.99
CA ILE A 628 4.33 10.59 10.80
C ILE A 628 3.97 9.20 11.32
N ASP A 629 4.75 8.21 10.94
CA ASP A 629 4.67 6.84 11.46
C ASP A 629 4.84 6.95 12.99
N PRO A 630 3.88 6.53 13.84
CA PRO A 630 4.03 6.64 15.28
C PRO A 630 5.06 5.68 15.89
N GLU A 631 5.83 4.98 15.08
CA GLU A 631 6.91 4.07 15.52
C GLU A 631 8.29 4.76 15.69
N THR A 632 8.39 6.08 15.74
CA THR A 632 9.58 6.72 16.31
C THR A 632 9.53 6.57 17.84
N GLU A 633 10.22 5.57 18.35
CA GLU A 633 10.48 5.38 19.78
C GLU A 633 10.99 6.69 20.43
N PRO A 634 10.46 7.07 21.60
CA PRO A 634 11.14 8.08 22.42
C PRO A 634 12.50 7.54 22.85
N ALA A 635 13.55 8.30 22.61
CA ALA A 635 14.90 7.98 23.06
C ALA A 635 14.90 7.67 24.57
N PRO A 636 15.66 6.66 25.02
CA PRO A 636 15.78 6.35 26.44
C PRO A 636 16.36 7.55 27.19
N PRO A 637 15.94 7.82 28.44
CA PRO A 637 16.51 8.89 29.22
C PRO A 637 18.01 8.63 29.41
N ALA A 638 18.80 9.66 29.21
CA ALA A 638 20.25 9.64 29.42
C ALA A 638 20.59 9.26 30.87
N PRO A 639 21.75 8.62 31.12
CA PRO A 639 22.14 8.05 32.42
C PRO A 639 22.25 9.05 33.53
#